data_76995d418d544b425a62db66e7c2cfc8
#
_entry.id   76995d418d544b425a62db66e7c2cfc8
#
_cell.length_a   1.000
_cell.length_b   1.000
_cell.length_c   1.000
_cell.angle_alpha   90.00
_cell.angle_beta   90.00
_cell.angle_gamma   90.00
#
_symmetry.space_group_name_H-M   'P 1'
#
loop_
_entity.id
_entity.type
_entity.pdbx_description
1 polymer ?
#
loop_
_entity_poly.entity_id
_entity_poly.type
_entity_poly.pdbx_seq_one_letter_code
_entity_poly.pdbx_strand_id
1 'polypeptide(L)'
;MTYANIILPLPLDGLFTYTIPDALAPKVQVGVRVIVPLGKSKRYVGIVAEYPITPPAAEKGIESGEKKIVYKDILEVLDATPVLLPQQLRLWYWIADYYMSPIGDVYKAALPSGLKEQDGYRPRTELYIRLADNFRNERTLTLVIDSMKRATKQVDVLMAYLQLAGVDEMDQISPQTEFREVTREELMNVTHASIGIIRALLDRKILVTYEKEVGRLNHGSPSRPENMKPLNEAQTEAYNQILIQMMGHRVTLLHGVTSSGKTEIYIHLIQKAINEKKQVLYLLPEIALTIQITERLKAVFGDQLGIYHSKYSDAERVEIWQKQLSDNPYSVILGARSAIFLPFHRLGLIIIDEEHDQSYKQQDPAPRYHARSTAIVLGQMYPEAKTLLGTATPSMESYYNAKQGKYGLVELTRRYKDIQLPKIEIVDIKDLYRRKIMKGAFSPRLLSAVREALGRGEQAILFQNRRGFAPMVECRQCGWVPKCPNCDVSLTHHKNMNYLSCHYCGYTMKVPDVCPCCESEDIRGRGYGTEKIEDEISFIFPEAHIARMDLDTTRTRNAYERLINDFSAGKSNLLIGTQMITKGLDFDKVSVVGILNADSMLNFPDFRAYEQSFMMMSQVSGRAGRKGKQGLVILQTKSPDLPIIRQVVNNDYQSFYNDLLVERRDFHYPPFYRLIYVYLKHRDENIVNTAGLELGSRLHEVFGDRILGPDKPAVARVKTLSIRKIMLKLEVGIDYARVRQSLHNTIHELLKDKRYGALQVYFDVDPL
;
A
#
# COMPACT_ATOMS: atom_id res chain seq x y z
N MET A 1 37.98 -23.57 4.83
CA MET A 1 37.25 -22.28 4.96
C MET A 1 36.16 -22.26 3.91
N THR A 2 34.93 -22.06 4.33
CA THR A 2 33.75 -21.89 3.45
C THR A 2 33.39 -20.40 3.39
N TYR A 3 32.77 -20.01 2.29
CA TYR A 3 32.38 -18.61 2.05
C TYR A 3 30.86 -18.52 1.84
N ALA A 4 30.31 -17.36 2.16
CA ALA A 4 28.92 -17.02 1.90
C ALA A 4 28.78 -15.63 1.30
N ASN A 5 27.80 -15.46 0.43
CA ASN A 5 27.35 -14.16 -0.06
C ASN A 5 26.19 -13.64 0.80
N ILE A 6 26.34 -12.41 1.26
CA ILE A 6 25.43 -11.78 2.23
C ILE A 6 24.84 -10.51 1.65
N ILE A 7 23.52 -10.34 1.78
CA ILE A 7 22.80 -9.12 1.47
C ILE A 7 22.90 -8.19 2.69
N LEU A 8 23.38 -6.97 2.47
CA LEU A 8 23.46 -5.92 3.49
C LEU A 8 22.45 -4.81 3.22
N PRO A 9 21.97 -4.07 4.25
CA PRO A 9 21.04 -2.95 4.10
C PRO A 9 21.75 -1.68 3.57
N LEU A 10 22.43 -1.80 2.46
CA LEU A 10 23.21 -0.73 1.84
C LEU A 10 22.73 -0.49 0.40
N PRO A 11 22.68 0.78 -0.06
CA PRO A 11 22.33 1.11 -1.43
C PRO A 11 23.53 0.89 -2.38
N LEU A 12 24.08 -0.32 -2.35
CA LEU A 12 25.23 -0.71 -3.17
C LEU A 12 24.85 -1.93 -4.00
N ASP A 13 25.39 -1.99 -5.20
CA ASP A 13 25.19 -3.11 -6.10
C ASP A 13 26.00 -4.33 -5.65
N GLY A 14 25.41 -5.52 -5.88
CA GLY A 14 26.05 -6.81 -5.62
C GLY A 14 25.87 -7.31 -4.18
N LEU A 15 26.48 -8.47 -3.96
CA LEU A 15 26.49 -9.18 -2.69
C LEU A 15 27.86 -9.00 -2.03
N PHE A 16 27.90 -9.20 -0.71
CA PHE A 16 29.14 -9.09 0.06
C PHE A 16 29.61 -10.48 0.48
N THR A 17 30.81 -10.86 0.06
CA THR A 17 31.40 -12.16 0.39
C THR A 17 32.13 -12.12 1.74
N TYR A 18 31.83 -13.09 2.60
CA TYR A 18 32.47 -13.29 3.91
C TYR A 18 32.93 -14.73 4.08
N THR A 19 33.97 -14.94 4.91
CA THR A 19 34.38 -16.24 5.38
C THR A 19 33.49 -16.73 6.52
N ILE A 20 33.28 -18.01 6.59
CA ILE A 20 32.51 -18.67 7.64
C ILE A 20 33.48 -19.44 8.54
N PRO A 21 33.63 -19.04 9.84
CA PRO A 21 34.36 -19.81 10.81
C PRO A 21 33.79 -21.22 11.00
N ASP A 22 34.64 -22.23 11.13
CA ASP A 22 34.20 -23.63 11.25
C ASP A 22 33.23 -23.87 12.41
N ALA A 23 33.37 -23.12 13.51
CA ALA A 23 32.45 -23.17 14.65
C ALA A 23 31.01 -22.67 14.31
N LEU A 24 30.86 -21.81 13.30
CA LEU A 24 29.57 -21.25 12.89
C LEU A 24 28.98 -21.97 11.69
N ALA A 25 29.79 -22.71 10.91
CA ALA A 25 29.38 -23.37 9.69
C ALA A 25 28.12 -24.26 9.83
N PRO A 26 27.93 -25.04 10.91
CA PRO A 26 26.72 -25.85 11.08
C PRO A 26 25.42 -25.06 11.25
N LYS A 27 25.53 -23.78 11.64
CA LYS A 27 24.37 -22.88 11.87
C LYS A 27 24.04 -22.02 10.66
N VAL A 28 24.96 -21.92 9.68
CA VAL A 28 24.76 -21.08 8.50
C VAL A 28 23.89 -21.79 7.48
N GLN A 29 22.78 -21.13 7.12
CA GLN A 29 21.87 -21.58 6.07
C GLN A 29 21.41 -20.35 5.27
N VAL A 30 21.00 -20.58 4.01
CA VAL A 30 20.40 -19.51 3.21
C VAL A 30 19.13 -19.00 3.90
N GLY A 31 19.02 -17.69 4.04
CA GLY A 31 17.88 -17.02 4.68
C GLY A 31 18.04 -16.73 6.17
N VAL A 32 19.14 -17.14 6.85
CA VAL A 32 19.41 -16.74 8.24
C VAL A 32 20.05 -15.37 8.30
N ARG A 33 19.85 -14.66 9.42
CA ARG A 33 20.52 -13.39 9.71
C ARG A 33 21.89 -13.64 10.33
N VAL A 34 22.85 -12.84 9.91
CA VAL A 34 24.21 -12.87 10.43
C VAL A 34 24.71 -11.47 10.74
N ILE A 35 25.58 -11.34 11.74
CA ILE A 35 26.30 -10.10 12.01
C ILE A 35 27.63 -10.12 11.27
N VAL A 36 27.88 -9.08 10.51
CA VAL A 36 29.10 -8.93 9.73
C VAL A 36 29.76 -7.57 9.95
N PRO A 37 31.10 -7.51 9.92
CA PRO A 37 31.84 -6.27 10.02
C PRO A 37 31.99 -5.63 8.63
N LEU A 38 31.73 -4.31 8.54
CA LEU A 38 32.00 -3.54 7.33
C LEU A 38 32.86 -2.31 7.63
N GLY A 39 33.94 -2.14 6.86
CA GLY A 39 34.93 -1.10 7.16
C GLY A 39 35.71 -1.39 8.46
N LYS A 40 36.08 -0.34 9.21
CA LYS A 40 36.92 -0.48 10.41
C LYS A 40 36.13 -0.78 11.70
N SER A 41 34.90 -0.23 11.84
CA SER A 41 34.17 -0.26 13.12
C SER A 41 32.68 -0.54 13.00
N LYS A 42 32.11 -0.57 11.80
CA LYS A 42 30.66 -0.77 11.63
C LYS A 42 30.30 -2.24 11.56
N ARG A 43 29.20 -2.61 12.20
CA ARG A 43 28.59 -3.93 12.11
C ARG A 43 27.21 -3.79 11.50
N TYR A 44 26.81 -4.77 10.71
CA TYR A 44 25.51 -4.84 10.09
C TYR A 44 24.89 -6.20 10.27
N VAL A 45 23.58 -6.23 10.40
CA VAL A 45 22.79 -7.45 10.27
C VAL A 45 22.55 -7.67 8.78
N GLY A 46 23.04 -8.77 8.25
CA GLY A 46 22.84 -9.19 6.86
C GLY A 46 22.07 -10.49 6.78
N ILE A 47 21.61 -10.82 5.57
CA ILE A 47 20.96 -12.09 5.24
C ILE A 47 21.91 -12.94 4.40
N VAL A 48 22.09 -14.20 4.77
CA VAL A 48 22.80 -15.17 3.93
C VAL A 48 21.98 -15.45 2.69
N ALA A 49 22.51 -15.04 1.54
CA ALA A 49 21.85 -15.19 0.25
C ALA A 49 22.28 -16.45 -0.49
N GLU A 50 23.57 -16.81 -0.38
CA GLU A 50 24.18 -17.96 -1.05
C GLU A 50 25.21 -18.61 -0.12
N TYR A 51 25.12 -19.93 0.03
CA TYR A 51 26.03 -20.73 0.85
C TYR A 51 25.92 -22.23 0.51
N PRO A 52 27.02 -23.01 0.42
CA PRO A 52 28.42 -22.53 0.34
C PRO A 52 28.74 -21.98 -1.06
N ILE A 53 29.72 -21.08 -1.14
CA ILE A 53 30.20 -20.55 -2.42
C ILE A 53 31.71 -20.68 -2.58
N THR A 54 32.19 -20.68 -3.82
CA THR A 54 33.59 -20.48 -4.16
C THR A 54 33.86 -18.99 -4.35
N PRO A 55 34.85 -18.39 -3.66
CA PRO A 55 35.08 -16.96 -3.73
C PRO A 55 35.50 -16.51 -5.14
N PRO A 56 34.96 -15.39 -5.64
CA PRO A 56 35.13 -15.00 -7.05
C PRO A 56 36.53 -14.60 -7.49
N ALA A 57 37.46 -14.38 -6.61
CA ALA A 57 38.73 -13.72 -6.94
C ALA A 57 40.01 -14.37 -6.39
N ALA A 58 39.98 -15.61 -5.91
CA ALA A 58 41.18 -16.25 -5.39
C ALA A 58 42.08 -16.90 -6.49
N GLU A 59 41.60 -17.03 -7.72
CA GLU A 59 42.26 -17.90 -8.73
C GLU A 59 43.03 -17.17 -9.83
N LYS A 60 43.02 -15.86 -9.94
CA LYS A 60 43.69 -15.11 -11.04
C LYS A 60 44.42 -13.87 -10.60
N GLY A 61 45.41 -13.98 -9.74
CA GLY A 61 46.10 -12.77 -9.26
C GLY A 61 47.57 -13.01 -8.87
N ILE A 62 48.31 -13.79 -9.60
CA ILE A 62 49.75 -14.00 -9.29
C ILE A 62 50.65 -13.13 -10.16
N GLU A 63 50.18 -12.49 -11.22
CA GLU A 63 51.03 -11.74 -12.16
C GLU A 63 50.86 -10.23 -12.28
N SER A 64 49.90 -9.62 -11.60
CA SER A 64 49.77 -8.14 -11.57
C SER A 64 49.60 -7.68 -10.13
N GLY A 65 50.58 -6.99 -9.57
CA GLY A 65 50.68 -6.42 -8.21
C GLY A 65 49.42 -5.88 -7.51
N GLU A 66 48.26 -6.51 -7.68
CA GLU A 66 46.99 -6.19 -7.07
C GLU A 66 46.92 -6.71 -5.63
N LYS A 67 46.43 -5.87 -4.74
CA LYS A 67 46.24 -6.18 -3.31
C LYS A 67 45.38 -7.45 -3.16
N LYS A 68 45.93 -8.49 -2.52
CA LYS A 68 45.19 -9.71 -2.13
C LYS A 68 43.91 -9.33 -1.39
N ILE A 69 42.76 -9.70 -1.94
CA ILE A 69 41.47 -9.50 -1.29
C ILE A 69 41.44 -10.42 -0.05
N VAL A 70 41.33 -9.81 1.13
CA VAL A 70 41.15 -10.52 2.40
C VAL A 70 39.67 -10.43 2.78
N TYR A 71 39.00 -11.58 2.71
CA TYR A 71 37.63 -11.68 3.18
C TYR A 71 37.57 -11.64 4.71
N LYS A 72 36.57 -10.98 5.28
CA LYS A 72 36.35 -10.91 6.73
C LYS A 72 35.43 -12.04 7.15
N ASP A 73 35.56 -12.46 8.43
CA ASP A 73 34.70 -13.46 9.01
C ASP A 73 33.32 -12.88 9.38
N ILE A 74 32.28 -13.72 9.29
CA ILE A 74 31.03 -13.44 10.00
C ILE A 74 31.28 -13.51 11.51
N LEU A 75 30.59 -12.64 12.26
CA LEU A 75 30.79 -12.56 13.71
C LEU A 75 29.85 -13.48 14.47
N GLU A 76 28.58 -13.56 14.02
CA GLU A 76 27.54 -14.28 14.72
C GLU A 76 26.43 -14.70 13.76
N VAL A 77 25.75 -15.82 14.03
CA VAL A 77 24.50 -16.24 13.40
C VAL A 77 23.36 -16.00 14.39
N LEU A 78 22.39 -15.20 13.99
CA LEU A 78 21.31 -14.73 14.89
C LEU A 78 20.12 -15.70 14.97
N ASP A 79 19.91 -16.53 13.97
CA ASP A 79 18.72 -17.35 13.85
C ASP A 79 19.08 -18.85 13.81
N ALA A 80 18.28 -19.66 14.51
CA ALA A 80 18.39 -21.12 14.45
C ALA A 80 17.79 -21.70 13.15
N THR A 81 16.80 -20.99 12.58
CA THR A 81 16.11 -21.36 11.33
C THR A 81 16.02 -20.13 10.41
N PRO A 82 15.92 -20.34 9.08
CA PRO A 82 15.83 -19.22 8.16
C PRO A 82 14.65 -18.30 8.44
N VAL A 83 14.89 -16.98 8.44
CA VAL A 83 13.84 -15.95 8.54
C VAL A 83 13.27 -15.56 7.18
N LEU A 84 13.90 -16.02 6.09
CA LEU A 84 13.44 -15.87 4.71
C LEU A 84 13.29 -17.23 4.05
N LEU A 85 12.18 -17.43 3.37
CA LEU A 85 11.93 -18.57 2.51
C LEU A 85 12.60 -18.38 1.14
N PRO A 86 12.93 -19.47 0.41
CA PRO A 86 13.55 -19.37 -0.92
C PRO A 86 12.74 -18.54 -1.93
N GLN A 87 11.40 -18.59 -1.85
CA GLN A 87 10.51 -17.81 -2.71
C GLN A 87 10.63 -16.29 -2.46
N GLN A 88 10.79 -15.88 -1.18
CA GLN A 88 11.01 -14.49 -0.84
C GLN A 88 12.33 -13.98 -1.39
N LEU A 89 13.41 -14.76 -1.25
CA LEU A 89 14.72 -14.39 -1.76
C LEU A 89 14.69 -14.25 -3.29
N ARG A 90 14.05 -15.18 -4.01
CA ARG A 90 13.82 -15.05 -5.47
C ARG A 90 13.03 -13.80 -5.82
N LEU A 91 12.00 -13.45 -5.05
CA LEU A 91 11.23 -12.24 -5.25
C LEU A 91 12.10 -10.99 -5.04
N TRP A 92 12.99 -10.98 -4.04
CA TRP A 92 13.90 -9.87 -3.80
C TRP A 92 14.85 -9.64 -4.97
N TYR A 93 15.43 -10.70 -5.50
CA TYR A 93 16.29 -10.62 -6.70
C TYR A 93 15.50 -10.11 -7.90
N TRP A 94 14.27 -10.60 -8.10
CA TRP A 94 13.44 -10.11 -9.19
C TRP A 94 13.10 -8.63 -9.04
N ILE A 95 12.77 -8.16 -7.83
CA ILE A 95 12.50 -6.73 -7.57
C ILE A 95 13.75 -5.89 -7.85
N ALA A 96 14.90 -6.30 -7.35
CA ALA A 96 16.16 -5.60 -7.55
C ALA A 96 16.48 -5.46 -9.04
N ASP A 97 16.35 -6.56 -9.77
CA ASP A 97 16.63 -6.63 -11.19
C ASP A 97 15.60 -5.85 -12.02
N TYR A 98 14.31 -6.10 -11.82
CA TYR A 98 13.25 -5.48 -12.61
C TYR A 98 13.15 -3.97 -12.41
N TYR A 99 13.20 -3.51 -11.15
CA TYR A 99 13.09 -2.09 -10.79
C TYR A 99 14.43 -1.36 -10.75
N MET A 100 15.51 -2.03 -11.17
CA MET A 100 16.87 -1.47 -11.24
C MET A 100 17.27 -0.79 -9.92
N SER A 101 17.11 -1.54 -8.82
CA SER A 101 17.39 -1.05 -7.47
C SER A 101 18.36 -1.99 -6.76
N PRO A 102 19.33 -1.47 -5.99
CA PRO A 102 20.22 -2.30 -5.19
C PRO A 102 19.45 -3.28 -4.30
N ILE A 103 19.93 -4.52 -4.21
CA ILE A 103 19.28 -5.57 -3.39
C ILE A 103 19.19 -5.18 -1.92
N GLY A 104 20.13 -4.38 -1.42
CA GLY A 104 20.12 -3.84 -0.06
C GLY A 104 18.96 -2.88 0.21
N ASP A 105 18.45 -2.19 -0.80
CA ASP A 105 17.25 -1.37 -0.67
C ASP A 105 15.98 -2.23 -0.62
N VAL A 106 15.96 -3.36 -1.36
CA VAL A 106 14.90 -4.36 -1.24
C VAL A 106 14.86 -4.97 0.17
N TYR A 107 16.03 -5.33 0.71
CA TYR A 107 16.17 -5.77 2.10
C TYR A 107 15.55 -4.77 3.08
N LYS A 108 15.85 -3.46 2.94
CA LYS A 108 15.29 -2.41 3.82
C LYS A 108 13.78 -2.32 3.73
N ALA A 109 13.22 -2.45 2.53
CA ALA A 109 11.79 -2.34 2.31
C ALA A 109 11.02 -3.59 2.78
N ALA A 110 11.62 -4.76 2.63
CA ALA A 110 10.98 -6.05 2.85
C ALA A 110 10.91 -6.45 4.32
N LEU A 111 12.02 -6.36 5.06
CA LEU A 111 12.04 -6.79 6.46
C LEU A 111 11.49 -5.74 7.42
N PRO A 112 10.76 -6.13 8.46
CA PRO A 112 10.46 -5.28 9.61
C PRO A 112 11.72 -4.74 10.29
N SER A 113 11.66 -3.54 10.87
CA SER A 113 12.84 -2.91 11.48
C SER A 113 13.43 -3.74 12.62
N GLY A 114 12.59 -4.38 13.43
CA GLY A 114 13.02 -5.24 14.52
C GLY A 114 13.81 -6.49 14.09
N LEU A 115 13.73 -6.89 12.82
CA LEU A 115 14.56 -7.97 12.27
C LEU A 115 15.86 -7.48 11.62
N LYS A 116 16.06 -6.15 11.48
CA LYS A 116 17.27 -5.54 10.90
C LYS A 116 18.33 -5.21 11.94
N GLU A 117 17.98 -5.30 13.21
CA GLU A 117 18.86 -4.97 14.35
C GLU A 117 19.14 -6.23 15.16
N GLN A 118 20.28 -6.28 15.82
CA GLN A 118 20.69 -7.42 16.65
C GLN A 118 19.69 -7.67 17.80
N ASP A 119 19.33 -6.60 18.53
CA ASP A 119 18.42 -6.61 19.68
C ASP A 119 17.11 -5.87 19.39
N GLY A 120 16.71 -5.78 18.12
CA GLY A 120 15.61 -4.91 17.69
C GLY A 120 14.20 -5.42 18.06
N TYR A 121 14.07 -6.70 18.42
CA TYR A 121 12.81 -7.29 18.84
C TYR A 121 12.96 -7.99 20.17
N ARG A 122 12.10 -7.64 21.11
CA ARG A 122 11.94 -8.35 22.39
C ARG A 122 10.49 -8.79 22.51
N PRO A 123 10.24 -10.10 22.69
CA PRO A 123 8.92 -10.59 23.00
C PRO A 123 8.34 -9.88 24.23
N ARG A 124 7.05 -9.63 24.20
CA ARG A 124 6.36 -9.19 25.41
C ARG A 124 6.20 -10.40 26.31
N THR A 125 6.69 -10.31 27.54
CA THR A 125 6.46 -11.33 28.55
C THR A 125 5.40 -10.83 29.55
N GLU A 126 4.52 -11.70 29.97
CA GLU A 126 3.59 -11.49 31.08
C GLU A 126 3.89 -12.49 32.17
N LEU A 127 3.71 -12.02 33.41
CA LEU A 127 3.89 -12.86 34.59
C LEU A 127 2.60 -13.65 34.84
N TYR A 128 2.72 -14.95 34.69
CA TYR A 128 1.69 -15.91 35.02
C TYR A 128 1.92 -16.46 36.42
N ILE A 129 0.86 -16.90 37.08
CA ILE A 129 0.88 -17.52 38.36
C ILE A 129 0.39 -18.94 38.23
N ARG A 130 1.08 -19.88 38.85
CA ARG A 130 0.63 -21.28 38.95
C ARG A 130 0.77 -21.78 40.39
N LEU A 131 -0.07 -22.77 40.71
CA LEU A 131 0.09 -23.51 41.97
C LEU A 131 1.39 -24.31 41.92
N ALA A 132 2.18 -24.27 42.98
CA ALA A 132 3.42 -25.04 43.04
C ALA A 132 3.10 -26.56 43.05
N ASP A 133 3.98 -27.34 42.43
CA ASP A 133 3.72 -28.77 42.17
C ASP A 133 3.47 -29.56 43.46
N ASN A 134 4.10 -29.20 44.58
CA ASN A 134 3.92 -29.80 45.90
C ASN A 134 2.48 -29.64 46.46
N PHE A 135 1.72 -28.69 45.98
CA PHE A 135 0.36 -28.37 46.44
C PHE A 135 -0.73 -28.79 45.44
N ARG A 136 -0.38 -29.49 44.34
CA ARG A 136 -1.30 -30.06 43.38
C ARG A 136 -1.91 -31.36 43.87
N ASN A 137 -2.37 -31.36 45.13
CA ASN A 137 -3.06 -32.48 45.76
C ASN A 137 -4.01 -31.89 46.79
N GLU A 138 -5.24 -32.39 46.81
CA GLU A 138 -6.30 -31.97 47.71
C GLU A 138 -5.84 -31.94 49.22
N ARG A 139 -5.18 -33.00 49.65
CA ARG A 139 -4.73 -33.16 51.05
C ARG A 139 -3.71 -32.11 51.50
N THR A 140 -2.72 -31.84 50.63
CA THR A 140 -1.69 -30.85 50.91
C THR A 140 -2.24 -29.43 50.83
N LEU A 141 -3.12 -29.14 49.90
CA LEU A 141 -3.74 -27.83 49.76
C LEU A 141 -4.68 -27.50 50.91
N THR A 142 -5.49 -28.46 51.39
CA THR A 142 -6.36 -28.31 52.56
C THR A 142 -5.54 -28.01 53.83
N LEU A 143 -4.44 -28.73 54.03
CA LEU A 143 -3.54 -28.48 55.17
C LEU A 143 -2.92 -27.05 55.10
N VAL A 144 -2.58 -26.58 53.95
CA VAL A 144 -2.04 -25.20 53.75
C VAL A 144 -3.12 -24.16 54.04
N ILE A 145 -4.33 -24.35 53.55
CA ILE A 145 -5.45 -23.44 53.78
C ILE A 145 -5.75 -23.39 55.31
N ASP A 146 -5.78 -24.56 55.96
CA ASP A 146 -5.97 -24.64 57.41
C ASP A 146 -4.87 -23.93 58.21
N SER A 147 -3.64 -24.04 57.78
CA SER A 147 -2.51 -23.31 58.36
C SER A 147 -2.60 -21.79 58.21
N MET A 148 -3.34 -21.31 57.22
CA MET A 148 -3.54 -19.91 56.91
C MET A 148 -4.83 -19.30 57.46
N LYS A 149 -5.60 -19.97 58.29
CA LYS A 149 -6.88 -19.49 58.86
C LYS A 149 -6.85 -18.10 59.48
N ARG A 150 -5.67 -17.65 59.94
CA ARG A 150 -5.46 -16.27 60.48
C ARG A 150 -5.15 -15.25 59.41
N ALA A 151 -4.84 -15.66 58.19
CA ALA A 151 -4.47 -14.82 57.07
C ALA A 151 -5.59 -14.87 55.98
N THR A 152 -6.80 -14.50 56.34
CA THR A 152 -8.02 -14.63 55.52
C THR A 152 -7.84 -14.08 54.12
N LYS A 153 -7.22 -12.88 53.96
CA LYS A 153 -6.97 -12.31 52.64
C LYS A 153 -6.05 -13.14 51.71
N GLN A 154 -5.11 -13.92 52.30
CA GLN A 154 -4.28 -14.84 51.51
C GLN A 154 -5.05 -16.05 51.09
N VAL A 155 -5.96 -16.55 51.94
CA VAL A 155 -6.87 -17.65 51.60
C VAL A 155 -7.82 -17.22 50.50
N ASP A 156 -8.41 -16.02 50.61
CA ASP A 156 -9.34 -15.51 49.58
C ASP A 156 -8.64 -15.40 48.21
N VAL A 157 -7.40 -14.92 48.15
CA VAL A 157 -6.59 -14.83 46.92
C VAL A 157 -6.27 -16.22 46.37
N LEU A 158 -5.97 -17.20 47.22
CA LEU A 158 -5.69 -18.58 46.79
C LEU A 158 -6.96 -19.26 46.25
N MET A 159 -8.10 -19.07 46.90
CA MET A 159 -9.42 -19.60 46.41
C MET A 159 -9.80 -18.94 45.08
N ALA A 160 -9.65 -17.64 44.97
CA ALA A 160 -9.91 -16.95 43.68
C ALA A 160 -8.97 -17.42 42.55
N TYR A 161 -7.68 -17.69 42.87
CA TYR A 161 -6.77 -18.32 41.92
C TYR A 161 -7.29 -19.69 41.43
N LEU A 162 -7.70 -20.56 42.36
CA LEU A 162 -8.22 -21.89 42.02
C LEU A 162 -9.47 -21.81 41.13
N GLN A 163 -10.38 -20.91 41.48
CA GLN A 163 -11.58 -20.66 40.67
C GLN A 163 -11.24 -20.15 39.28
N LEU A 164 -10.32 -19.19 39.16
CA LEU A 164 -9.83 -18.69 37.87
C LEU A 164 -9.10 -19.78 37.08
N ALA A 165 -8.41 -20.69 37.77
CA ALA A 165 -7.71 -21.81 37.16
C ALA A 165 -8.66 -22.96 36.74
N GLY A 166 -9.98 -22.82 36.94
CA GLY A 166 -11.00 -23.78 36.52
C GLY A 166 -11.21 -24.92 37.50
N VAL A 167 -10.91 -24.70 38.79
CA VAL A 167 -11.13 -25.66 39.85
C VAL A 167 -12.26 -25.14 40.74
N ASP A 168 -13.45 -25.71 40.61
CA ASP A 168 -14.61 -25.31 41.39
C ASP A 168 -14.69 -26.07 42.73
N GLU A 169 -14.19 -27.32 42.80
CA GLU A 169 -14.15 -28.13 43.99
C GLU A 169 -12.75 -28.71 44.22
N MET A 170 -12.30 -28.77 45.49
CA MET A 170 -10.93 -29.19 45.83
C MET A 170 -10.64 -30.66 45.58
N ASP A 171 -11.66 -31.50 45.54
CA ASP A 171 -11.55 -32.92 45.24
C ASP A 171 -11.14 -33.20 43.78
N GLN A 172 -11.29 -32.19 42.90
CA GLN A 172 -10.86 -32.26 41.51
C GLN A 172 -9.35 -32.08 41.34
N ILE A 173 -8.60 -31.70 42.38
CA ILE A 173 -7.17 -31.40 42.28
C ILE A 173 -6.35 -32.69 42.37
N SER A 174 -5.71 -33.05 41.28
CA SER A 174 -4.72 -34.09 41.16
C SER A 174 -3.44 -33.63 40.48
N PRO A 175 -2.34 -34.35 40.59
CA PRO A 175 -1.11 -33.99 39.86
C PRO A 175 -1.28 -33.91 38.34
N GLN A 176 -2.34 -34.52 37.79
CA GLN A 176 -2.67 -34.60 36.37
C GLN A 176 -3.69 -33.54 35.94
N THR A 177 -4.25 -32.76 36.88
CA THR A 177 -5.25 -31.72 36.55
C THR A 177 -4.62 -30.60 35.75
N GLU A 178 -5.16 -30.35 34.57
CA GLU A 178 -4.76 -29.18 33.75
C GLU A 178 -5.42 -27.91 34.31
N PHE A 179 -4.63 -27.03 34.80
CA PHE A 179 -5.07 -25.71 35.28
C PHE A 179 -5.08 -24.71 34.13
N ARG A 180 -6.15 -23.91 34.06
CA ARG A 180 -6.15 -22.74 33.20
C ARG A 180 -5.02 -21.78 33.63
N GLU A 181 -4.31 -21.23 32.66
CA GLU A 181 -3.27 -20.22 32.94
C GLU A 181 -3.90 -18.91 33.44
N VAL A 182 -3.43 -18.43 34.56
CA VAL A 182 -3.91 -17.19 35.21
C VAL A 182 -2.78 -16.19 35.26
N THR A 183 -3.03 -14.97 34.74
CA THR A 183 -2.02 -13.89 34.84
C THR A 183 -2.05 -13.25 36.24
N ARG A 184 -0.92 -12.71 36.67
CA ARG A 184 -0.84 -11.95 37.93
C ARG A 184 -1.82 -10.78 37.93
N GLU A 185 -1.98 -10.12 36.80
CA GLU A 185 -2.89 -8.97 36.64
C GLU A 185 -4.36 -9.39 36.75
N GLU A 186 -4.75 -10.50 36.10
CA GLU A 186 -6.10 -11.06 36.19
C GLU A 186 -6.46 -11.39 37.65
N LEU A 187 -5.55 -12.04 38.37
CA LEU A 187 -5.78 -12.38 39.77
C LEU A 187 -5.91 -11.11 40.66
N MET A 188 -5.10 -10.09 40.40
CA MET A 188 -5.19 -8.81 41.10
C MET A 188 -6.49 -8.07 40.83
N ASN A 189 -6.96 -8.09 39.58
CA ASN A 189 -8.18 -7.40 39.19
C ASN A 189 -9.45 -8.06 39.77
N VAL A 190 -9.48 -9.39 39.84
CA VAL A 190 -10.61 -10.13 40.40
C VAL A 190 -10.65 -10.03 41.95
N THR A 191 -9.48 -10.10 42.60
CA THR A 191 -9.42 -10.12 44.07
C THR A 191 -9.28 -8.73 44.69
N HIS A 192 -9.00 -7.70 43.88
CA HIS A 192 -8.61 -6.36 44.35
C HIS A 192 -7.48 -6.40 45.41
N ALA A 193 -6.68 -7.48 45.40
CA ALA A 193 -5.62 -7.70 46.34
C ALA A 193 -4.39 -6.86 46.02
N SER A 194 -3.72 -6.34 47.08
CA SER A 194 -2.44 -5.67 46.90
C SER A 194 -1.33 -6.66 46.52
N ILE A 195 -0.32 -6.17 45.80
CA ILE A 195 0.86 -6.96 45.40
C ILE A 195 1.49 -7.67 46.60
N GLY A 196 1.44 -7.09 47.81
CA GLY A 196 1.99 -7.66 49.03
C GLY A 196 1.32 -8.96 49.46
N ILE A 197 0.02 -9.11 49.23
CA ILE A 197 -0.71 -10.34 49.57
C ILE A 197 -0.31 -11.48 48.63
N ILE A 198 -0.22 -11.21 47.33
CA ILE A 198 0.24 -12.21 46.34
C ILE A 198 1.71 -12.58 46.63
N ARG A 199 2.56 -11.58 46.99
CA ARG A 199 3.96 -11.82 47.31
C ARG A 199 4.10 -12.74 48.51
N ALA A 200 3.25 -12.61 49.55
CA ALA A 200 3.26 -13.49 50.70
C ALA A 200 2.94 -14.96 50.33
N LEU A 201 2.10 -15.22 49.34
CA LEU A 201 1.83 -16.57 48.82
C LEU A 201 3.00 -17.11 47.97
N LEU A 202 3.69 -16.23 47.24
CA LEU A 202 4.91 -16.56 46.50
C LEU A 202 6.08 -16.87 47.43
N ASP A 203 6.29 -16.06 48.50
CA ASP A 203 7.35 -16.25 49.51
C ASP A 203 7.14 -17.58 50.27
N ARG A 204 5.90 -17.98 50.51
CA ARG A 204 5.53 -19.30 51.04
C ARG A 204 5.64 -20.43 50.07
N LYS A 205 5.99 -20.15 48.79
CA LYS A 205 6.09 -21.10 47.70
C LYS A 205 4.79 -21.90 47.44
N ILE A 206 3.64 -21.34 47.80
CA ILE A 206 2.31 -21.93 47.54
C ILE A 206 1.97 -21.64 46.06
N LEU A 207 2.19 -20.39 45.61
CA LEU A 207 2.12 -19.99 44.25
C LEU A 207 3.53 -19.78 43.68
N VAL A 208 3.72 -19.95 42.42
CA VAL A 208 4.97 -19.74 41.72
C VAL A 208 4.68 -18.86 40.47
N THR A 209 5.50 -17.84 40.28
CA THR A 209 5.44 -17.05 39.03
C THR A 209 6.34 -17.65 37.96
N TYR A 210 5.89 -17.57 36.73
CA TYR A 210 6.70 -17.83 35.55
C TYR A 210 6.42 -16.78 34.50
N GLU A 211 7.42 -16.45 33.70
CA GLU A 211 7.26 -15.57 32.57
C GLU A 211 6.84 -16.39 31.34
N LYS A 212 5.81 -15.92 30.69
CA LYS A 212 5.38 -16.48 29.41
C LYS A 212 5.39 -15.39 28.37
N GLU A 213 5.94 -15.70 27.20
CA GLU A 213 5.83 -14.81 26.05
C GLU A 213 4.38 -14.69 25.62
N VAL A 214 3.89 -13.46 25.59
CA VAL A 214 2.52 -13.14 25.16
C VAL A 214 2.60 -12.29 23.91
N GLY A 215 2.00 -12.75 22.84
CA GLY A 215 1.90 -11.98 21.62
C GLY A 215 1.14 -10.68 21.85
N ARG A 216 1.59 -9.59 21.20
CA ARG A 216 0.88 -8.30 21.17
C ARG A 216 -0.35 -8.37 20.28
N LEU A 217 -0.42 -9.38 19.44
CA LEU A 217 -1.54 -9.62 18.54
C LEU A 217 -2.69 -10.20 19.36
N ASN A 218 -3.83 -9.50 19.37
CA ASN A 218 -5.05 -10.00 20.01
C ASN A 218 -5.39 -11.38 19.44
N HIS A 219 -5.55 -12.36 20.29
CA HIS A 219 -6.07 -13.65 19.91
C HIS A 219 -7.50 -13.43 19.42
N GLY A 220 -7.72 -13.54 18.11
CA GLY A 220 -9.03 -13.41 17.51
C GLY A 220 -9.99 -14.48 18.03
N SER A 221 -11.29 -14.22 17.96
CA SER A 221 -12.30 -15.25 18.14
C SER A 221 -12.07 -16.39 17.13
N PRO A 222 -12.49 -17.63 17.41
CA PRO A 222 -12.44 -18.71 16.42
C PRO A 222 -13.10 -18.31 15.11
N SER A 223 -12.66 -18.90 14.01
CA SER A 223 -13.29 -18.66 12.71
C SER A 223 -14.74 -19.15 12.72
N ARG A 224 -15.62 -18.40 12.04
CA ARG A 224 -17.06 -18.68 11.96
C ARG A 224 -17.53 -18.60 10.51
N PRO A 225 -17.29 -19.66 9.71
CA PRO A 225 -17.73 -19.69 8.30
C PRO A 225 -19.23 -19.53 8.11
N GLU A 226 -20.03 -19.84 9.13
CA GLU A 226 -21.48 -19.62 9.13
C GLU A 226 -21.89 -18.15 9.00
N ASN A 227 -20.98 -17.21 9.30
CA ASN A 227 -21.20 -15.78 9.12
C ASN A 227 -21.03 -15.32 7.66
N MET A 228 -20.68 -16.21 6.74
CA MET A 228 -20.63 -15.85 5.31
C MET A 228 -22.04 -15.56 4.80
N LYS A 229 -22.19 -14.46 4.09
CA LYS A 229 -23.45 -14.13 3.42
C LYS A 229 -23.59 -14.96 2.15
N PRO A 230 -24.78 -15.47 1.82
CA PRO A 230 -25.01 -16.15 0.56
C PRO A 230 -24.80 -15.18 -0.61
N LEU A 231 -24.24 -15.71 -1.69
CA LEU A 231 -24.13 -14.98 -2.95
C LEU A 231 -25.49 -14.89 -3.64
N ASN A 232 -25.79 -13.74 -4.23
CA ASN A 232 -26.95 -13.65 -5.12
C ASN A 232 -26.63 -14.30 -6.50
N GLU A 233 -27.61 -14.38 -7.39
CA GLU A 233 -27.49 -15.04 -8.69
C GLU A 233 -26.31 -14.47 -9.52
N ALA A 234 -26.21 -13.13 -9.67
CA ALA A 234 -25.13 -12.51 -10.43
C ALA A 234 -23.75 -12.72 -9.80
N GLN A 235 -23.66 -12.70 -8.47
CA GLN A 235 -22.42 -13.00 -7.76
C GLN A 235 -22.03 -14.47 -7.88
N THR A 236 -23.00 -15.38 -7.84
CA THR A 236 -22.78 -16.82 -8.02
C THR A 236 -22.28 -17.12 -9.43
N GLU A 237 -22.87 -16.48 -10.43
CA GLU A 237 -22.40 -16.59 -11.82
C GLU A 237 -20.97 -16.07 -11.95
N ALA A 238 -20.67 -14.87 -11.45
CA ALA A 238 -19.33 -14.30 -11.47
C ALA A 238 -18.31 -15.17 -10.71
N TYR A 239 -18.69 -15.73 -9.57
CA TYR A 239 -17.85 -16.67 -8.79
C TYR A 239 -17.51 -17.91 -9.63
N ASN A 240 -18.51 -18.53 -10.27
CA ASN A 240 -18.29 -19.70 -11.12
C ASN A 240 -17.41 -19.36 -12.34
N GLN A 241 -17.65 -18.22 -12.99
CA GLN A 241 -16.82 -17.74 -14.07
C GLN A 241 -15.38 -17.49 -13.65
N ILE A 242 -15.13 -16.91 -12.45
CA ILE A 242 -13.78 -16.74 -11.90
C ILE A 242 -13.09 -18.10 -11.78
N LEU A 243 -13.76 -19.10 -11.24
CA LEU A 243 -13.18 -20.45 -11.11
C LEU A 243 -12.81 -21.05 -12.47
N ILE A 244 -13.68 -20.90 -13.47
CA ILE A 244 -13.43 -21.36 -14.85
C ILE A 244 -12.22 -20.61 -15.44
N GLN A 245 -12.19 -19.30 -15.34
CA GLN A 245 -11.08 -18.50 -15.85
C GLN A 245 -9.76 -18.86 -15.17
N MET A 246 -9.78 -19.13 -13.88
CA MET A 246 -8.60 -19.55 -13.13
C MET A 246 -8.06 -20.94 -13.54
N MET A 247 -8.85 -21.80 -14.20
CA MET A 247 -8.32 -23.04 -14.77
C MET A 247 -7.34 -22.76 -15.92
N GLY A 248 -7.68 -21.83 -16.82
CA GLY A 248 -6.86 -21.50 -17.98
C GLY A 248 -5.83 -20.39 -17.74
N HIS A 249 -6.04 -19.53 -16.76
CA HIS A 249 -5.21 -18.34 -16.53
C HIS A 249 -4.62 -18.31 -15.12
N ARG A 250 -3.40 -17.78 -15.01
CA ARG A 250 -2.77 -17.51 -13.71
C ARG A 250 -3.32 -16.24 -13.07
N VAL A 251 -3.75 -15.29 -13.87
CA VAL A 251 -4.31 -14.01 -13.45
C VAL A 251 -5.71 -13.86 -14.02
N THR A 252 -6.67 -13.46 -13.22
CA THR A 252 -8.05 -13.16 -13.65
C THR A 252 -8.41 -11.76 -13.20
N LEU A 253 -9.00 -10.97 -14.10
CA LEU A 253 -9.54 -9.64 -13.83
C LEU A 253 -11.04 -9.74 -13.60
N LEU A 254 -11.49 -9.34 -12.40
CA LEU A 254 -12.91 -9.13 -12.08
C LEU A 254 -13.23 -7.64 -12.23
N HIS A 255 -13.86 -7.30 -13.36
CA HIS A 255 -14.40 -5.97 -13.61
C HIS A 255 -15.84 -5.92 -13.08
N GLY A 256 -16.02 -5.38 -11.89
CA GLY A 256 -17.33 -5.33 -11.24
C GLY A 256 -17.68 -3.90 -10.82
N VAL A 257 -18.87 -3.42 -11.22
CA VAL A 257 -19.36 -2.07 -10.89
C VAL A 257 -19.29 -1.79 -9.38
N THR A 258 -19.25 -0.53 -9.00
CA THR A 258 -19.26 -0.10 -7.59
C THR A 258 -20.48 -0.69 -6.88
N SER A 259 -20.30 -1.18 -5.65
CA SER A 259 -21.38 -1.81 -4.85
C SER A 259 -22.01 -3.07 -5.49
N SER A 260 -21.29 -3.78 -6.35
CA SER A 260 -21.71 -5.10 -6.85
C SER A 260 -21.51 -6.23 -5.83
N GLY A 261 -20.83 -5.95 -4.72
CA GLY A 261 -20.56 -6.94 -3.68
C GLY A 261 -19.36 -7.84 -3.97
N LYS A 262 -18.35 -7.38 -4.68
CA LYS A 262 -17.08 -8.09 -4.94
C LYS A 262 -16.49 -8.72 -3.69
N THR A 263 -16.55 -8.02 -2.56
CA THR A 263 -16.02 -8.51 -1.28
C THR A 263 -16.63 -9.83 -0.84
N GLU A 264 -17.94 -10.05 -1.06
CA GLU A 264 -18.58 -11.34 -0.71
C GLU A 264 -18.03 -12.47 -1.61
N ILE A 265 -17.81 -12.20 -2.91
CA ILE A 265 -17.17 -13.16 -3.81
C ILE A 265 -15.75 -13.50 -3.31
N TYR A 266 -14.99 -12.49 -2.87
CA TYR A 266 -13.66 -12.73 -2.31
C TYR A 266 -13.70 -13.61 -1.06
N ILE A 267 -14.65 -13.38 -0.15
CA ILE A 267 -14.82 -14.19 1.07
C ILE A 267 -15.04 -15.65 0.70
N HIS A 268 -15.90 -15.93 -0.29
CA HIS A 268 -16.15 -17.30 -0.75
C HIS A 268 -14.92 -17.95 -1.40
N LEU A 269 -14.15 -17.20 -2.19
CA LEU A 269 -12.88 -17.67 -2.78
C LEU A 269 -11.82 -17.94 -1.71
N ILE A 270 -11.72 -17.08 -0.70
CA ILE A 270 -10.83 -17.25 0.45
C ILE A 270 -11.19 -18.52 1.20
N GLN A 271 -12.48 -18.73 1.53
CA GLN A 271 -12.93 -19.93 2.24
C GLN A 271 -12.62 -21.20 1.44
N LYS A 272 -12.80 -21.17 0.12
CA LYS A 272 -12.42 -22.27 -0.75
C LYS A 272 -10.92 -22.59 -0.64
N ALA A 273 -10.06 -21.57 -0.70
CA ALA A 273 -8.61 -21.74 -0.59
C ALA A 273 -8.20 -22.30 0.78
N ILE A 274 -8.83 -21.84 1.87
CA ILE A 274 -8.60 -22.38 3.23
C ILE A 274 -8.99 -23.86 3.30
N ASN A 275 -10.13 -24.25 2.74
CA ASN A 275 -10.57 -25.65 2.71
C ASN A 275 -9.58 -26.54 1.93
N GLU A 276 -8.86 -25.99 0.96
CA GLU A 276 -7.77 -26.63 0.23
C GLU A 276 -6.43 -26.58 0.99
N LYS A 277 -6.42 -26.10 2.24
CA LYS A 277 -5.22 -25.90 3.08
C LYS A 277 -4.18 -24.98 2.44
N LYS A 278 -4.62 -23.99 1.67
CA LYS A 278 -3.79 -22.96 1.01
C LYS A 278 -3.88 -21.66 1.77
N GLN A 279 -2.80 -20.90 1.73
CA GLN A 279 -2.74 -19.54 2.27
C GLN A 279 -3.24 -18.52 1.23
N VAL A 280 -3.79 -17.43 1.72
CA VAL A 280 -4.33 -16.34 0.91
C VAL A 280 -3.66 -15.03 1.28
N LEU A 281 -3.22 -14.27 0.27
CA LEU A 281 -2.79 -12.90 0.39
C LEU A 281 -3.88 -11.98 -0.20
N TYR A 282 -4.50 -11.16 0.64
CA TYR A 282 -5.49 -10.18 0.22
C TYR A 282 -4.92 -8.77 0.36
N LEU A 283 -4.63 -8.14 -0.76
CA LEU A 283 -4.08 -6.78 -0.84
C LEU A 283 -5.18 -5.75 -1.02
N LEU A 284 -5.09 -4.70 -0.22
CA LEU A 284 -5.92 -3.49 -0.31
C LEU A 284 -5.03 -2.25 -0.38
N PRO A 285 -5.49 -1.15 -1.03
CA PRO A 285 -4.88 0.16 -0.86
C PRO A 285 -4.84 0.52 0.64
N GLU A 286 -3.76 1.16 1.09
CA GLU A 286 -3.55 1.44 2.53
C GLU A 286 -4.72 2.20 3.18
N ILE A 287 -5.34 3.11 2.42
CA ILE A 287 -6.51 3.89 2.87
C ILE A 287 -7.78 3.02 2.92
N ALA A 288 -7.88 1.99 2.07
CA ALA A 288 -9.04 1.09 2.01
C ALA A 288 -9.03 0.00 3.09
N LEU A 289 -7.93 -0.16 3.86
CA LEU A 289 -7.86 -0.99 5.08
C LEU A 289 -8.72 -0.34 6.18
N THR A 290 -10.00 -0.18 5.90
CA THR A 290 -10.97 0.40 6.84
C THR A 290 -11.38 -0.62 7.89
N ILE A 291 -11.89 -0.10 9.02
CA ILE A 291 -12.48 -0.94 10.08
C ILE A 291 -13.52 -1.88 9.48
N GLN A 292 -14.35 -1.37 8.58
CA GLN A 292 -15.47 -2.12 7.98
C GLN A 292 -15.04 -3.43 7.30
N ILE A 293 -14.02 -3.38 6.44
CA ILE A 293 -13.52 -4.59 5.76
C ILE A 293 -12.81 -5.52 6.74
N THR A 294 -12.05 -4.95 7.67
CA THR A 294 -11.34 -5.71 8.69
C THR A 294 -12.32 -6.46 9.60
N GLU A 295 -13.36 -5.79 10.11
CA GLU A 295 -14.38 -6.41 10.95
C GLU A 295 -15.19 -7.44 10.16
N ARG A 296 -15.50 -7.16 8.90
CA ARG A 296 -16.22 -8.12 8.04
C ARG A 296 -15.43 -9.41 7.85
N LEU A 297 -14.13 -9.33 7.62
CA LEU A 297 -13.27 -10.51 7.47
C LEU A 297 -13.02 -11.20 8.83
N LYS A 298 -12.82 -10.44 9.91
CA LYS A 298 -12.67 -10.99 11.26
C LYS A 298 -13.91 -11.78 11.70
N ALA A 299 -15.10 -11.30 11.36
CA ALA A 299 -16.34 -11.98 11.70
C ALA A 299 -16.46 -13.38 11.06
N VAL A 300 -15.77 -13.63 9.96
CA VAL A 300 -15.77 -14.91 9.23
C VAL A 300 -14.54 -15.74 9.58
N PHE A 301 -13.34 -15.15 9.46
CA PHE A 301 -12.07 -15.89 9.54
C PHE A 301 -11.41 -15.86 10.92
N GLY A 302 -11.86 -15.01 11.83
CA GLY A 302 -11.42 -14.97 13.22
C GLY A 302 -9.90 -14.98 13.40
N ASP A 303 -9.40 -15.97 14.11
CA ASP A 303 -7.99 -16.22 14.43
C ASP A 303 -7.12 -16.66 13.23
N GLN A 304 -7.74 -17.07 12.12
CA GLN A 304 -7.07 -17.43 10.88
C GLN A 304 -6.63 -16.19 10.07
N LEU A 305 -7.10 -14.99 10.44
CA LEU A 305 -6.82 -13.72 9.76
C LEU A 305 -5.68 -12.96 10.41
N GLY A 306 -4.58 -12.80 9.70
CA GLY A 306 -3.51 -11.85 10.01
C GLY A 306 -3.70 -10.53 9.27
N ILE A 307 -3.46 -9.40 9.94
CA ILE A 307 -3.55 -8.07 9.32
C ILE A 307 -2.16 -7.44 9.33
N TYR A 308 -1.69 -6.98 8.16
CA TYR A 308 -0.34 -6.44 8.01
C TYR A 308 -0.33 -5.09 7.29
N HIS A 309 0.00 -4.02 8.01
CA HIS A 309 0.11 -2.67 7.44
C HIS A 309 1.11 -1.79 8.18
N SER A 310 1.47 -0.64 7.58
CA SER A 310 2.48 0.28 8.07
C SER A 310 2.16 0.96 9.43
N LYS A 311 0.89 0.97 9.84
CA LYS A 311 0.44 1.57 11.10
C LYS A 311 0.63 0.65 12.32
N TYR A 312 0.95 -0.63 12.11
CA TYR A 312 1.36 -1.51 13.19
C TYR A 312 2.76 -1.17 13.69
N SER A 313 2.99 -1.35 14.98
CA SER A 313 4.33 -1.23 15.58
C SER A 313 5.28 -2.24 14.94
N ASP A 314 6.56 -1.95 14.96
CA ASP A 314 7.56 -2.87 14.42
C ASP A 314 7.52 -4.23 15.12
N ALA A 315 7.24 -4.25 16.44
CA ALA A 315 7.13 -5.50 17.18
C ALA A 315 5.95 -6.36 16.70
N GLU A 316 4.74 -5.78 16.49
CA GLU A 316 3.60 -6.51 15.92
C GLU A 316 3.91 -7.05 14.52
N ARG A 317 4.63 -6.28 13.70
CA ARG A 317 5.03 -6.72 12.36
C ARG A 317 6.02 -7.89 12.40
N VAL A 318 6.93 -7.91 13.38
CA VAL A 318 7.83 -9.05 13.61
C VAL A 318 7.05 -10.27 14.09
N GLU A 319 6.09 -10.13 15.01
CA GLU A 319 5.24 -11.22 15.48
C GLU A 319 4.44 -11.87 14.33
N ILE A 320 3.86 -11.05 13.43
CA ILE A 320 3.17 -11.58 12.24
C ILE A 320 4.15 -12.33 11.33
N TRP A 321 5.36 -11.80 11.14
CA TRP A 321 6.40 -12.45 10.35
C TRP A 321 6.78 -13.81 10.92
N GLN A 322 7.05 -13.88 12.23
CA GLN A 322 7.38 -15.12 12.94
C GLN A 322 6.22 -16.12 12.92
N LYS A 323 4.98 -15.63 13.11
CA LYS A 323 3.78 -16.45 13.01
C LYS A 323 3.65 -17.07 11.62
N GLN A 324 3.96 -16.33 10.58
CA GLN A 324 3.93 -16.85 9.20
C GLN A 324 5.02 -17.90 8.92
N LEU A 325 6.15 -17.85 9.63
CA LEU A 325 7.21 -18.86 9.55
C LEU A 325 6.93 -20.11 10.41
N SER A 326 6.01 -20.03 11.37
CA SER A 326 5.70 -21.14 12.29
C SER A 326 4.91 -22.25 11.60
N ASP A 327 4.76 -23.38 12.30
CA ASP A 327 3.95 -24.55 11.85
C ASP A 327 2.45 -24.23 11.76
N ASN A 328 2.00 -23.16 12.41
CA ASN A 328 0.60 -22.72 12.40
C ASN A 328 0.48 -21.26 11.92
N PRO A 329 0.75 -20.97 10.64
CA PRO A 329 0.67 -19.63 10.09
C PRO A 329 -0.79 -19.18 9.93
N TYR A 330 -1.00 -17.88 9.77
CA TYR A 330 -2.31 -17.37 9.34
C TYR A 330 -2.67 -17.95 7.97
N SER A 331 -3.92 -18.37 7.83
CA SER A 331 -4.47 -18.83 6.54
C SER A 331 -4.72 -17.67 5.59
N VAL A 332 -5.07 -16.50 6.14
CA VAL A 332 -5.35 -15.27 5.37
C VAL A 332 -4.51 -14.14 5.89
N ILE A 333 -3.80 -13.48 5.02
CA ILE A 333 -3.15 -12.18 5.30
C ILE A 333 -3.90 -11.09 4.56
N LEU A 334 -4.47 -10.16 5.32
CA LEU A 334 -4.99 -8.90 4.81
C LEU A 334 -3.93 -7.81 4.97
N GLY A 335 -3.55 -7.14 3.90
CA GLY A 335 -2.51 -6.14 4.02
C GLY A 335 -2.45 -5.10 2.92
N ALA A 336 -1.62 -4.08 3.15
CA ALA A 336 -1.23 -3.12 2.15
C ALA A 336 -0.07 -3.66 1.30
N ARG A 337 0.48 -2.81 0.41
CA ARG A 337 1.55 -3.19 -0.53
C ARG A 337 2.72 -3.96 0.10
N SER A 338 3.10 -3.65 1.35
CA SER A 338 4.24 -4.32 2.02
C SER A 338 3.97 -5.77 2.43
N ALA A 339 2.71 -6.21 2.45
CA ALA A 339 2.35 -7.58 2.80
C ALA A 339 2.86 -8.63 1.79
N ILE A 340 3.22 -8.21 0.57
CA ILE A 340 3.83 -9.10 -0.44
C ILE A 340 5.19 -9.69 0.00
N PHE A 341 5.84 -9.07 0.98
CA PHE A 341 7.14 -9.54 1.48
C PHE A 341 7.04 -10.59 2.58
N LEU A 342 5.85 -10.84 3.12
CA LEU A 342 5.66 -11.86 4.16
C LEU A 342 5.99 -13.26 3.65
N PRO A 343 6.47 -14.15 4.54
CA PRO A 343 6.69 -15.54 4.18
C PRO A 343 5.37 -16.31 4.02
N PHE A 344 5.28 -17.09 2.96
CA PHE A 344 4.17 -18.01 2.70
C PHE A 344 4.74 -19.40 2.39
N HIS A 345 4.20 -20.44 3.02
CA HIS A 345 4.58 -21.82 2.75
C HIS A 345 3.75 -22.41 1.60
N ARG A 346 2.46 -22.11 1.57
CA ARG A 346 1.47 -22.71 0.64
C ARG A 346 0.53 -21.67 0.05
N LEU A 347 1.09 -20.60 -0.53
CA LEU A 347 0.29 -19.55 -1.16
C LEU A 347 -0.52 -20.12 -2.33
N GLY A 348 -1.85 -20.01 -2.27
CA GLY A 348 -2.74 -20.53 -3.31
C GLY A 348 -3.61 -19.46 -3.98
N LEU A 349 -3.88 -18.35 -3.29
CA LEU A 349 -4.70 -17.27 -3.84
C LEU A 349 -4.11 -15.91 -3.45
N ILE A 350 -4.02 -15.03 -4.43
CA ILE A 350 -3.71 -13.61 -4.23
C ILE A 350 -4.90 -12.81 -4.73
N ILE A 351 -5.47 -11.97 -3.88
CA ILE A 351 -6.53 -11.03 -4.24
C ILE A 351 -5.95 -9.63 -4.17
N ILE A 352 -6.12 -8.85 -5.23
CA ILE A 352 -5.70 -7.44 -5.29
C ILE A 352 -6.95 -6.62 -5.60
N ASP A 353 -7.53 -6.04 -4.57
CA ASP A 353 -8.71 -5.20 -4.73
C ASP A 353 -8.31 -3.77 -5.08
N GLU A 354 -9.18 -3.08 -5.83
CA GLU A 354 -8.87 -1.76 -6.41
C GLU A 354 -7.50 -1.75 -7.12
N GLU A 355 -7.29 -2.73 -8.01
CA GLU A 355 -5.98 -3.03 -8.64
C GLU A 355 -5.35 -1.83 -9.37
N HIS A 356 -6.19 -0.87 -9.79
CA HIS A 356 -5.81 0.37 -10.46
C HIS A 356 -5.19 1.41 -9.51
N ASP A 357 -5.25 1.17 -8.20
CA ASP A 357 -4.88 2.19 -7.22
C ASP A 357 -3.38 2.51 -7.24
N GLN A 358 -3.07 3.82 -7.32
CA GLN A 358 -1.69 4.30 -7.38
C GLN A 358 -0.88 4.03 -6.11
N SER A 359 -1.51 3.79 -4.94
CA SER A 359 -0.81 3.51 -3.70
C SER A 359 -0.09 2.16 -3.70
N TYR A 360 -0.39 1.29 -4.67
CA TYR A 360 0.38 0.08 -4.90
C TYR A 360 1.79 0.33 -5.44
N LYS A 361 2.06 1.51 -6.01
CA LYS A 361 3.41 1.92 -6.40
C LYS A 361 4.12 2.59 -5.24
N GLN A 362 5.29 2.08 -4.86
CA GLN A 362 6.20 2.75 -3.94
C GLN A 362 7.00 3.80 -4.71
N GLN A 363 6.89 5.06 -4.33
CA GLN A 363 7.63 6.15 -4.96
C GLN A 363 8.95 6.44 -4.23
N ASP A 364 8.91 6.45 -2.90
CA ASP A 364 10.06 6.67 -2.03
C ASP A 364 9.81 5.96 -0.69
N PRO A 365 10.84 5.33 -0.08
CA PRO A 365 12.20 5.12 -0.59
C PRO A 365 12.28 4.04 -1.70
N ALA A 366 13.49 3.83 -2.24
CA ALA A 366 13.76 2.65 -3.10
C ALA A 366 13.54 1.34 -2.31
N PRO A 367 13.19 0.23 -3.01
CA PRO A 367 12.91 0.07 -4.42
C PRO A 367 11.56 0.68 -4.81
N ARG A 368 11.46 1.24 -6.02
CA ARG A 368 10.21 1.83 -6.53
C ARG A 368 9.33 0.78 -7.19
N TYR A 369 9.00 -0.26 -6.46
CA TYR A 369 8.22 -1.39 -6.95
C TYR A 369 6.72 -1.07 -7.02
N HIS A 370 6.00 -1.81 -7.87
CA HIS A 370 4.54 -1.79 -7.94
C HIS A 370 3.99 -3.09 -7.36
N ALA A 371 3.29 -3.02 -6.22
CA ALA A 371 2.86 -4.20 -5.48
C ALA A 371 1.93 -5.12 -6.29
N ARG A 372 1.04 -4.60 -7.14
CA ARG A 372 0.20 -5.41 -8.05
C ARG A 372 1.06 -6.28 -8.95
N SER A 373 2.01 -5.68 -9.67
CA SER A 373 2.89 -6.41 -10.59
C SER A 373 3.78 -7.40 -9.85
N THR A 374 4.32 -6.98 -8.70
CA THR A 374 5.15 -7.84 -7.84
C THR A 374 4.37 -9.01 -7.26
N ALA A 375 3.11 -8.81 -6.86
CA ALA A 375 2.24 -9.87 -6.35
C ALA A 375 1.87 -10.89 -7.43
N ILE A 376 1.68 -10.46 -8.68
CA ILE A 376 1.50 -11.37 -9.82
C ILE A 376 2.74 -12.26 -10.00
N VAL A 377 3.93 -11.69 -9.91
CA VAL A 377 5.19 -12.45 -10.01
C VAL A 377 5.37 -13.36 -8.80
N LEU A 378 5.05 -12.90 -7.59
CA LEU A 378 5.03 -13.76 -6.40
C LEU A 378 4.14 -14.98 -6.61
N GLY A 379 2.93 -14.80 -7.15
CA GLY A 379 2.01 -15.90 -7.48
C GLY A 379 2.61 -16.91 -8.46
N GLN A 380 3.42 -16.46 -9.41
CA GLN A 380 4.10 -17.36 -10.36
C GLN A 380 5.19 -18.22 -9.69
N MET A 381 5.71 -17.84 -8.54
CA MET A 381 6.69 -18.60 -7.77
C MET A 381 6.06 -19.79 -7.01
N TYR A 382 4.74 -19.84 -6.92
CA TYR A 382 3.95 -20.92 -6.34
C TYR A 382 3.16 -21.63 -7.43
N PRO A 383 3.38 -22.92 -7.68
CA PRO A 383 2.79 -23.62 -8.83
C PRO A 383 1.27 -23.56 -8.91
N GLU A 384 0.58 -23.59 -7.78
CA GLU A 384 -0.87 -23.62 -7.69
C GLU A 384 -1.51 -22.24 -7.43
N ALA A 385 -0.72 -21.20 -7.22
CA ALA A 385 -1.27 -19.90 -6.88
C ALA A 385 -1.97 -19.25 -8.08
N LYS A 386 -3.13 -18.66 -7.79
CA LYS A 386 -3.94 -17.86 -8.71
C LYS A 386 -4.03 -16.42 -8.20
N THR A 387 -4.07 -15.47 -9.11
CA THR A 387 -4.20 -14.04 -8.78
C THR A 387 -5.51 -13.50 -9.32
N LEU A 388 -6.30 -12.89 -8.45
CA LEU A 388 -7.52 -12.17 -8.81
C LEU A 388 -7.30 -10.67 -8.66
N LEU A 389 -7.47 -9.95 -9.73
CA LEU A 389 -7.48 -8.48 -9.75
C LEU A 389 -8.93 -8.01 -9.71
N GLY A 390 -9.31 -7.25 -8.71
CA GLY A 390 -10.67 -6.75 -8.58
C GLY A 390 -10.73 -5.23 -8.66
N THR A 391 -11.71 -4.72 -9.42
CA THR A 391 -11.89 -3.27 -9.57
C THR A 391 -13.24 -2.93 -10.20
N ALA A 392 -13.69 -1.69 -9.99
CA ALA A 392 -14.82 -1.14 -10.75
C ALA A 392 -14.37 -0.38 -12.01
N THR A 393 -13.11 0.04 -12.02
CA THR A 393 -12.50 0.84 -13.09
C THR A 393 -11.11 0.27 -13.35
N PRO A 394 -10.97 -0.74 -14.21
CA PRO A 394 -9.70 -1.38 -14.49
C PRO A 394 -8.61 -0.39 -14.94
N SER A 395 -7.35 -0.67 -14.62
CA SER A 395 -6.24 0.04 -15.26
C SER A 395 -6.14 -0.34 -16.73
N MET A 396 -5.67 0.59 -17.57
CA MET A 396 -5.51 0.36 -19.00
C MET A 396 -4.68 -0.90 -19.29
N GLU A 397 -3.61 -1.10 -18.52
CA GLU A 397 -2.71 -2.24 -18.66
C GLU A 397 -3.37 -3.58 -18.31
N SER A 398 -4.13 -3.62 -17.18
CA SER A 398 -4.81 -4.85 -16.76
C SER A 398 -5.93 -5.23 -17.71
N TYR A 399 -6.72 -4.25 -18.14
CA TYR A 399 -7.81 -4.49 -19.09
C TYR A 399 -7.29 -4.88 -20.47
N TYR A 400 -6.20 -4.23 -20.95
CA TYR A 400 -5.52 -4.62 -22.19
C TYR A 400 -5.05 -6.07 -22.13
N ASN A 401 -4.37 -6.48 -21.04
CA ASN A 401 -3.92 -7.86 -20.88
C ASN A 401 -5.09 -8.86 -20.85
N ALA A 402 -6.23 -8.49 -20.27
CA ALA A 402 -7.44 -9.32 -20.28
C ALA A 402 -8.04 -9.43 -21.69
N LYS A 403 -8.16 -8.32 -22.44
CA LYS A 403 -8.64 -8.34 -23.82
C LYS A 403 -7.71 -9.07 -24.78
N GLN A 404 -6.40 -9.12 -24.51
CA GLN A 404 -5.43 -9.90 -25.26
C GLN A 404 -5.38 -11.39 -24.86
N GLY A 405 -6.23 -11.84 -23.93
CA GLY A 405 -6.26 -13.22 -23.48
C GLY A 405 -5.08 -13.65 -22.59
N LYS A 406 -4.25 -12.70 -22.12
CA LYS A 406 -3.20 -12.99 -21.15
C LYS A 406 -3.77 -13.18 -19.73
N TYR A 407 -4.86 -12.48 -19.42
CA TYR A 407 -5.62 -12.61 -18.18
C TYR A 407 -7.02 -13.13 -18.51
N GLY A 408 -7.60 -13.90 -17.59
CA GLY A 408 -9.03 -14.18 -17.63
C GLY A 408 -9.82 -12.89 -17.36
N LEU A 409 -10.99 -12.73 -17.97
CA LEU A 409 -11.89 -11.60 -17.77
C LEU A 409 -13.24 -12.09 -17.26
N VAL A 410 -13.69 -11.52 -16.16
CA VAL A 410 -15.04 -11.72 -15.62
C VAL A 410 -15.67 -10.35 -15.39
N GLU A 411 -16.87 -10.15 -15.88
CA GLU A 411 -17.60 -8.88 -15.75
C GLU A 411 -18.81 -9.06 -14.82
N LEU A 412 -18.91 -8.18 -13.80
CA LEU A 412 -20.03 -8.13 -12.86
C LEU A 412 -20.72 -6.77 -12.99
N THR A 413 -21.66 -6.67 -13.92
CA THR A 413 -22.28 -5.43 -14.36
C THR A 413 -23.46 -4.99 -13.51
N ARG A 414 -24.03 -5.88 -12.67
CA ARG A 414 -25.18 -5.59 -11.82
C ARG A 414 -24.74 -5.17 -10.40
N ARG A 415 -25.38 -4.14 -9.88
CA ARG A 415 -25.25 -3.78 -8.47
C ARG A 415 -26.00 -4.77 -7.56
N TYR A 416 -25.53 -4.88 -6.33
CA TYR A 416 -26.24 -5.65 -5.31
C TYR A 416 -27.65 -5.07 -5.10
N LYS A 417 -28.68 -5.93 -5.11
CA LYS A 417 -30.12 -5.56 -5.03
C LYS A 417 -30.64 -4.67 -6.17
N ASP A 418 -30.04 -4.72 -7.36
CA ASP A 418 -30.44 -3.97 -8.56
C ASP A 418 -30.63 -2.46 -8.34
N ILE A 419 -29.85 -1.88 -7.39
CA ILE A 419 -29.89 -0.44 -7.13
C ILE A 419 -29.39 0.30 -8.37
N GLN A 420 -30.19 1.25 -8.88
CA GLN A 420 -29.84 2.05 -10.04
C GLN A 420 -28.55 2.87 -9.79
N LEU A 421 -27.79 3.07 -10.87
CA LEU A 421 -26.66 4.01 -10.84
C LEU A 421 -27.16 5.41 -10.48
N PRO A 422 -26.36 6.24 -9.81
CA PRO A 422 -26.73 7.61 -9.51
C PRO A 422 -26.93 8.41 -10.79
N LYS A 423 -27.87 9.33 -10.77
CA LYS A 423 -28.05 10.29 -11.86
C LYS A 423 -26.91 11.29 -11.81
N ILE A 424 -26.18 11.46 -12.90
CA ILE A 424 -25.12 12.47 -13.01
C ILE A 424 -25.66 13.64 -13.82
N GLU A 425 -25.72 14.84 -13.22
CA GLU A 425 -26.07 16.08 -13.89
C GLU A 425 -24.79 16.90 -14.13
N ILE A 426 -24.56 17.24 -15.40
CA ILE A 426 -23.43 18.08 -15.79
C ILE A 426 -23.85 19.54 -15.61
N VAL A 427 -23.01 20.34 -14.98
CA VAL A 427 -23.17 21.78 -14.85
C VAL A 427 -22.01 22.46 -15.57
N ASP A 428 -22.34 23.17 -16.65
CA ASP A 428 -21.38 24.06 -17.33
C ASP A 428 -21.14 25.30 -16.48
N ILE A 429 -19.98 25.31 -15.81
CA ILE A 429 -19.58 26.44 -14.95
C ILE A 429 -18.93 27.59 -15.73
N LYS A 430 -18.63 27.44 -17.01
CA LYS A 430 -18.03 28.47 -17.85
C LYS A 430 -18.96 29.67 -18.00
N ASP A 431 -20.24 29.40 -18.37
CA ASP A 431 -21.25 30.43 -18.51
C ASP A 431 -21.64 31.07 -17.15
N LEU A 432 -21.72 30.24 -16.10
CA LEU A 432 -22.01 30.70 -14.75
C LEU A 432 -20.94 31.64 -14.19
N TYR A 433 -19.65 31.38 -14.49
CA TYR A 433 -18.58 32.31 -14.14
C TYR A 433 -18.64 33.60 -14.93
N ARG A 434 -18.98 33.55 -16.23
CA ARG A 434 -19.16 34.73 -17.09
C ARG A 434 -20.29 35.63 -16.55
N ARG A 435 -21.41 35.04 -16.16
CA ARG A 435 -22.55 35.73 -15.59
C ARG A 435 -22.38 36.12 -14.12
N LYS A 436 -21.25 35.75 -13.48
CA LYS A 436 -21.00 36.02 -12.04
C LYS A 436 -22.03 35.42 -11.10
N ILE A 437 -22.61 34.27 -11.46
CA ILE A 437 -23.66 33.59 -10.67
C ILE A 437 -23.06 32.54 -9.72
N MET A 438 -21.82 32.16 -9.94
CA MET A 438 -21.11 31.24 -9.04
C MET A 438 -20.89 31.85 -7.66
N LYS A 439 -21.14 31.10 -6.59
CA LYS A 439 -20.76 31.46 -5.23
C LYS A 439 -19.48 30.70 -4.86
N GLY A 440 -18.31 31.35 -4.98
CA GLY A 440 -17.01 30.68 -4.80
C GLY A 440 -16.82 29.53 -5.79
N ALA A 441 -16.66 28.32 -5.25
CA ALA A 441 -16.52 27.10 -6.03
C ALA A 441 -17.87 26.43 -6.40
N PHE A 442 -19.01 26.98 -6.00
CA PHE A 442 -20.30 26.31 -6.03
C PHE A 442 -21.27 26.92 -7.04
N SER A 443 -21.83 26.09 -7.90
CA SER A 443 -22.93 26.48 -8.79
C SER A 443 -24.26 26.55 -8.02
N PRO A 444 -25.21 27.37 -8.47
CA PRO A 444 -26.54 27.43 -7.86
C PRO A 444 -27.23 26.06 -7.82
N ARG A 445 -27.07 25.27 -8.87
CA ARG A 445 -27.64 23.90 -8.96
C ARG A 445 -27.10 22.98 -7.87
N LEU A 446 -25.76 23.01 -7.64
CA LEU A 446 -25.15 22.24 -6.57
C LEU A 446 -25.64 22.67 -5.19
N LEU A 447 -25.68 23.98 -4.95
CA LEU A 447 -26.17 24.52 -3.67
C LEU A 447 -27.65 24.16 -3.40
N SER A 448 -28.50 24.16 -4.44
CA SER A 448 -29.90 23.72 -4.31
C SER A 448 -29.96 22.23 -3.94
N ALA A 449 -29.20 21.36 -4.64
CA ALA A 449 -29.18 19.94 -4.37
C ALA A 449 -28.69 19.61 -2.95
N VAL A 450 -27.65 20.30 -2.48
CA VAL A 450 -27.15 20.14 -1.10
C VAL A 450 -28.19 20.58 -0.08
N ARG A 451 -28.82 21.76 -0.29
CA ARG A 451 -29.87 22.27 0.60
C ARG A 451 -31.06 21.31 0.69
N GLU A 452 -31.52 20.78 -0.42
CA GLU A 452 -32.59 19.80 -0.48
C GLU A 452 -32.24 18.50 0.27
N ALA A 453 -31.02 18.00 0.13
CA ALA A 453 -30.54 16.81 0.84
C ALA A 453 -30.48 17.03 2.35
N LEU A 454 -29.86 18.14 2.79
CA LEU A 454 -29.79 18.49 4.21
C LEU A 454 -31.18 18.72 4.82
N GLY A 455 -32.09 19.35 4.07
CA GLY A 455 -33.48 19.57 4.50
C GLY A 455 -34.28 18.27 4.69
N ARG A 456 -33.89 17.19 4.00
CA ARG A 456 -34.46 15.83 4.18
C ARG A 456 -33.76 15.00 5.27
N GLY A 457 -32.78 15.59 5.97
CA GLY A 457 -31.95 14.87 6.95
C GLY A 457 -30.99 13.85 6.30
N GLU A 458 -30.72 14.00 5.00
CA GLU A 458 -29.77 13.21 4.26
C GLU A 458 -28.37 13.86 4.29
N GLN A 459 -27.37 13.16 3.80
CA GLN A 459 -25.97 13.61 3.79
C GLN A 459 -25.51 13.97 2.39
N ALA A 460 -24.54 14.88 2.31
CA ALA A 460 -23.91 15.25 1.05
C ALA A 460 -22.38 15.14 1.14
N ILE A 461 -21.75 14.86 -0.01
CA ILE A 461 -20.30 14.83 -0.17
C ILE A 461 -19.88 15.89 -1.19
N LEU A 462 -18.88 16.69 -0.86
CA LEU A 462 -18.23 17.62 -1.79
C LEU A 462 -16.82 17.13 -2.09
N PHE A 463 -16.62 16.73 -3.32
CA PHE A 463 -15.33 16.21 -3.77
C PHE A 463 -14.49 17.29 -4.46
N GLN A 464 -13.28 17.50 -3.96
CA GLN A 464 -12.27 18.36 -4.54
C GLN A 464 -10.96 17.60 -4.69
N ASN A 465 -10.46 17.44 -5.90
CA ASN A 465 -9.14 16.84 -6.09
C ASN A 465 -8.04 17.84 -5.72
N ARG A 466 -7.28 17.55 -4.65
CA ARG A 466 -6.16 18.39 -4.19
C ARG A 466 -4.80 17.88 -4.63
N ARG A 467 -4.70 16.68 -5.23
CA ARG A 467 -3.39 16.11 -5.57
C ARG A 467 -2.71 16.91 -6.67
N GLY A 468 -1.49 17.36 -6.35
CA GLY A 468 -0.54 17.95 -7.26
C GLY A 468 -0.86 19.41 -7.56
N PHE A 469 -0.23 20.31 -6.84
CA PHE A 469 -0.01 21.65 -7.29
C PHE A 469 1.00 21.61 -8.46
N ALA A 470 0.60 21.01 -9.60
CA ALA A 470 1.27 21.33 -10.84
C ALA A 470 0.80 22.75 -11.16
N PRO A 471 1.67 23.74 -11.08
CA PRO A 471 1.31 25.11 -11.47
C PRO A 471 1.02 25.07 -12.97
N MET A 472 -0.23 25.05 -13.34
CA MET A 472 -0.68 25.24 -14.71
C MET A 472 -1.42 26.56 -14.82
N VAL A 473 -1.45 27.12 -16.02
CA VAL A 473 -2.25 28.29 -16.31
C VAL A 473 -3.55 27.88 -17.00
N GLU A 474 -4.61 28.58 -16.68
CA GLU A 474 -5.94 28.39 -17.25
C GLU A 474 -6.55 29.73 -17.56
N CYS A 475 -7.17 29.86 -18.71
CA CYS A 475 -8.03 31.01 -19.01
C CYS A 475 -9.29 30.97 -18.14
N ARG A 476 -9.54 31.97 -17.31
CA ARG A 476 -10.71 32.02 -16.46
C ARG A 476 -12.02 32.15 -17.23
N GLN A 477 -11.96 32.74 -18.39
CA GLN A 477 -13.15 33.00 -19.19
C GLN A 477 -13.62 31.77 -19.97
N CYS A 478 -12.71 31.09 -20.70
CA CYS A 478 -13.08 30.00 -21.59
C CYS A 478 -12.62 28.59 -21.10
N GLY A 479 -11.76 28.52 -20.09
CA GLY A 479 -11.21 27.25 -19.60
C GLY A 479 -10.03 26.70 -20.42
N TRP A 480 -9.52 27.44 -21.40
CA TRP A 480 -8.37 27.02 -22.18
C TRP A 480 -7.16 26.76 -21.29
N VAL A 481 -6.50 25.62 -21.53
CA VAL A 481 -5.26 25.21 -20.89
C VAL A 481 -4.25 24.86 -21.98
N PRO A 482 -3.01 25.37 -21.92
CA PRO A 482 -1.97 25.07 -22.90
C PRO A 482 -1.55 23.61 -22.83
N LYS A 483 -1.56 22.93 -23.98
CA LYS A 483 -1.12 21.55 -24.12
C LYS A 483 0.18 21.44 -24.91
N CYS A 484 0.93 20.37 -24.66
CA CYS A 484 2.14 20.05 -25.43
C CYS A 484 1.75 19.46 -26.79
N PRO A 485 2.26 20.00 -27.91
CA PRO A 485 1.93 19.46 -29.24
C PRO A 485 2.48 18.04 -29.48
N ASN A 486 3.54 17.65 -28.76
CA ASN A 486 4.22 16.37 -28.96
C ASN A 486 3.74 15.25 -28.00
N CYS A 487 3.05 15.59 -26.90
CA CYS A 487 2.74 14.64 -25.85
C CYS A 487 1.26 14.64 -25.42
N ASP A 488 0.48 15.55 -25.94
CA ASP A 488 -0.94 15.80 -25.57
C ASP A 488 -1.20 15.94 -24.05
N VAL A 489 -0.20 16.36 -23.30
CA VAL A 489 -0.33 16.67 -21.86
C VAL A 489 -0.36 18.17 -21.65
N SER A 490 -1.03 18.63 -20.59
CA SER A 490 -0.99 20.04 -20.21
C SER A 490 0.42 20.48 -19.83
N LEU A 491 0.76 21.74 -20.15
CA LEU A 491 2.07 22.30 -19.83
C LEU A 491 2.11 22.80 -18.38
N THR A 492 3.25 22.59 -17.72
CA THR A 492 3.50 23.06 -16.37
C THR A 492 4.06 24.49 -16.39
N HIS A 493 3.52 25.38 -15.57
CA HIS A 493 3.94 26.76 -15.44
C HIS A 493 5.08 26.93 -14.44
N HIS A 494 6.21 27.41 -14.89
CA HIS A 494 7.36 27.80 -14.07
C HIS A 494 7.28 29.28 -13.70
N LYS A 495 6.64 29.58 -12.56
CA LYS A 495 6.34 30.96 -12.12
C LYS A 495 7.55 31.88 -12.08
N ASN A 496 8.71 31.38 -11.62
CA ASN A 496 9.90 32.19 -11.45
C ASN A 496 10.48 32.73 -12.77
N MET A 497 10.24 32.03 -13.89
CA MET A 497 10.75 32.39 -15.21
C MET A 497 9.64 32.69 -16.22
N ASN A 498 8.38 32.63 -15.79
CA ASN A 498 7.14 32.87 -16.56
C ASN A 498 7.08 32.12 -17.90
N TYR A 499 7.46 30.84 -17.91
CA TYR A 499 7.33 29.98 -19.08
C TYR A 499 6.56 28.68 -18.73
N LEU A 500 6.05 28.06 -19.77
CA LEU A 500 5.35 26.78 -19.74
C LEU A 500 6.28 25.69 -20.28
N SER A 501 6.34 24.52 -19.64
CA SER A 501 7.13 23.39 -20.14
C SER A 501 6.39 22.07 -20.06
N CYS A 502 6.70 21.17 -21.00
CA CYS A 502 6.30 19.78 -20.95
C CYS A 502 7.37 18.96 -20.23
N HIS A 503 7.02 18.32 -19.13
CA HIS A 503 7.95 17.47 -18.38
C HIS A 503 8.20 16.09 -19.01
N TYR A 504 7.64 15.84 -20.19
CA TYR A 504 7.85 14.61 -20.96
C TYR A 504 8.86 14.75 -22.07
N CYS A 505 8.76 15.82 -22.87
CA CYS A 505 9.63 16.03 -24.04
C CYS A 505 10.46 17.32 -23.98
N GLY A 506 10.34 18.10 -22.90
CA GLY A 506 11.08 19.38 -22.77
C GLY A 506 10.55 20.53 -23.62
N TYR A 507 9.44 20.35 -24.37
CA TYR A 507 8.84 21.45 -25.13
C TYR A 507 8.52 22.63 -24.23
N THR A 508 8.92 23.84 -24.63
CA THR A 508 8.71 25.08 -23.87
C THR A 508 8.01 26.14 -24.71
N MET A 509 7.16 26.94 -24.05
CA MET A 509 6.58 28.15 -24.65
C MET A 509 6.44 29.26 -23.60
N LYS A 510 6.40 30.50 -24.03
CA LYS A 510 6.09 31.64 -23.16
C LYS A 510 4.61 31.57 -22.74
N VAL A 511 4.30 31.99 -21.51
CA VAL A 511 2.89 32.17 -21.11
C VAL A 511 2.29 33.23 -22.04
N PRO A 512 1.20 32.95 -22.77
CA PRO A 512 0.60 33.94 -23.66
C PRO A 512 -0.05 35.04 -22.84
N ASP A 513 0.08 36.25 -23.31
CA ASP A 513 -0.48 37.45 -22.67
C ASP A 513 -2.01 37.49 -22.82
N VAL A 514 -2.52 36.93 -23.93
CA VAL A 514 -3.95 36.78 -24.22
C VAL A 514 -4.29 35.33 -24.55
N CYS A 515 -5.48 34.90 -24.21
CA CYS A 515 -5.95 33.54 -24.50
C CYS A 515 -6.09 33.32 -26.01
N PRO A 516 -5.44 32.30 -26.59
CA PRO A 516 -5.58 32.03 -28.03
C PRO A 516 -6.99 31.61 -28.46
N CYS A 517 -7.86 31.21 -27.49
CA CYS A 517 -9.19 30.72 -27.77
C CYS A 517 -10.29 31.79 -27.66
N CYS A 518 -10.15 32.77 -26.76
CA CYS A 518 -11.20 33.77 -26.51
C CYS A 518 -10.66 35.19 -26.29
N GLU A 519 -9.40 35.44 -26.57
CA GLU A 519 -8.73 36.74 -26.48
C GLU A 519 -8.77 37.41 -25.10
N SER A 520 -9.11 36.69 -24.06
CA SER A 520 -9.11 37.18 -22.68
C SER A 520 -7.71 37.30 -22.12
N GLU A 521 -7.41 38.38 -21.42
CA GLU A 521 -6.15 38.59 -20.69
C GLU A 521 -6.14 37.87 -19.31
N ASP A 522 -7.28 37.31 -18.84
CA ASP A 522 -7.36 36.66 -17.54
C ASP A 522 -6.88 35.20 -17.57
N ILE A 523 -5.57 35.05 -17.81
CA ILE A 523 -4.86 33.75 -17.75
C ILE A 523 -4.13 33.68 -16.40
N ARG A 524 -4.51 32.78 -15.52
CA ARG A 524 -3.92 32.68 -14.17
C ARG A 524 -3.67 31.24 -13.73
N GLY A 525 -2.67 31.08 -12.85
CA GLY A 525 -2.47 29.84 -12.10
C GLY A 525 -3.57 29.66 -11.06
N ARG A 526 -4.09 28.42 -10.90
CA ARG A 526 -5.23 28.11 -10.04
C ARG A 526 -4.88 27.13 -8.92
N GLY A 527 -5.49 27.31 -7.75
CA GLY A 527 -5.53 26.33 -6.66
C GLY A 527 -6.56 26.72 -5.59
N TYR A 528 -7.55 25.84 -5.33
CA TYR A 528 -8.44 25.90 -4.18
C TYR A 528 -8.09 24.76 -3.22
N GLY A 529 -7.77 25.08 -1.96
CA GLY A 529 -7.60 24.08 -0.90
C GLY A 529 -8.96 23.67 -0.31
N THR A 530 -9.01 22.47 0.28
CA THR A 530 -10.20 21.97 1.01
C THR A 530 -10.60 22.86 2.17
N GLU A 531 -9.65 23.52 2.83
CA GLU A 531 -9.86 24.47 3.90
C GLU A 531 -10.68 25.69 3.44
N LYS A 532 -10.31 26.27 2.29
CA LYS A 532 -11.08 27.39 1.73
C LYS A 532 -12.50 26.97 1.31
N ILE A 533 -12.67 25.72 0.85
CA ILE A 533 -13.99 25.19 0.50
C ILE A 533 -14.83 25.02 1.77
N GLU A 534 -14.24 24.58 2.86
CA GLU A 534 -14.87 24.46 4.18
C GLU A 534 -15.35 25.83 4.68
N ASP A 535 -14.49 26.86 4.61
CA ASP A 535 -14.84 28.24 5.00
C ASP A 535 -15.97 28.79 4.16
N GLU A 536 -15.90 28.68 2.83
CA GLU A 536 -16.92 29.18 1.92
C GLU A 536 -18.29 28.49 2.12
N ILE A 537 -18.29 27.13 2.31
CA ILE A 537 -19.54 26.39 2.44
C ILE A 537 -20.17 26.57 3.84
N SER A 538 -19.36 26.71 4.89
CA SER A 538 -19.87 26.98 6.25
C SER A 538 -20.57 28.35 6.34
N PHE A 539 -20.14 29.34 5.57
CA PHE A 539 -20.83 30.61 5.45
C PHE A 539 -22.18 30.47 4.72
N ILE A 540 -22.27 29.57 3.72
CA ILE A 540 -23.49 29.35 2.93
C ILE A 540 -24.52 28.50 3.69
N PHE A 541 -24.05 27.52 4.48
CA PHE A 541 -24.85 26.59 5.28
C PHE A 541 -24.41 26.59 6.74
N PRO A 542 -24.73 27.64 7.53
CA PRO A 542 -24.33 27.72 8.93
C PRO A 542 -24.89 26.59 9.81
N GLU A 543 -26.00 26.00 9.38
CA GLU A 543 -26.66 24.86 10.05
C GLU A 543 -26.00 23.49 9.75
N ALA A 544 -25.08 23.42 8.81
CA ALA A 544 -24.46 22.16 8.42
C ALA A 544 -23.33 21.78 9.37
N HIS A 545 -23.34 20.52 9.79
CA HIS A 545 -22.23 19.93 10.52
C HIS A 545 -21.20 19.37 9.52
N ILE A 546 -20.17 20.18 9.24
CA ILE A 546 -19.17 19.90 8.22
C ILE A 546 -18.07 19.02 8.79
N ALA A 547 -17.67 17.99 8.03
CA ALA A 547 -16.48 17.21 8.28
C ALA A 547 -15.51 17.36 7.09
N ARG A 548 -14.21 17.50 7.36
CA ARG A 548 -13.17 17.58 6.34
C ARG A 548 -12.27 16.34 6.39
N MET A 549 -12.11 15.68 5.25
CA MET A 549 -11.28 14.48 5.08
C MET A 549 -10.17 14.75 4.07
N ASP A 550 -9.01 15.14 4.56
CA ASP A 550 -7.77 15.32 3.80
C ASP A 550 -6.55 14.82 4.59
N LEU A 551 -5.35 14.92 3.99
CA LEU A 551 -4.11 14.47 4.64
C LEU A 551 -3.83 15.19 5.96
N ASP A 552 -4.26 16.44 6.11
CA ASP A 552 -3.98 17.24 7.30
C ASP A 552 -4.87 16.82 8.47
N THR A 553 -6.15 16.51 8.20
CA THR A 553 -7.12 16.08 9.21
C THR A 553 -7.03 14.60 9.56
N THR A 554 -6.35 13.78 8.76
CA THR A 554 -6.33 12.32 8.88
C THR A 554 -4.93 11.75 9.13
N ARG A 555 -4.03 12.54 9.71
CA ARG A 555 -2.63 12.12 9.99
C ARG A 555 -2.53 10.93 10.94
N THR A 556 -3.44 10.80 11.90
CA THR A 556 -3.46 9.68 12.84
C THR A 556 -4.59 8.71 12.50
N ARG A 557 -4.39 7.43 12.83
CA ARG A 557 -5.41 6.39 12.65
C ARG A 557 -6.71 6.75 13.37
N ASN A 558 -6.62 7.15 14.62
CA ASN A 558 -7.78 7.48 15.44
C ASN A 558 -8.58 8.67 14.90
N ALA A 559 -7.91 9.67 14.31
CA ALA A 559 -8.58 10.82 13.69
C ALA A 559 -9.37 10.39 12.45
N TYR A 560 -8.78 9.56 11.59
CA TYR A 560 -9.44 9.03 10.41
C TYR A 560 -10.66 8.16 10.76
N GLU A 561 -10.48 7.24 11.70
CA GLU A 561 -11.55 6.35 12.16
C GLU A 561 -12.71 7.11 12.83
N ARG A 562 -12.39 8.09 13.68
CA ARG A 562 -13.39 8.96 14.31
C ARG A 562 -14.21 9.71 13.26
N LEU A 563 -13.57 10.29 12.28
CA LEU A 563 -14.23 11.08 11.24
C LEU A 563 -15.21 10.23 10.42
N ILE A 564 -14.81 8.99 10.05
CA ILE A 564 -15.69 8.05 9.36
C ILE A 564 -16.87 7.65 10.25
N ASN A 565 -16.61 7.31 11.50
CA ASN A 565 -17.66 6.88 12.44
C ASN A 565 -18.65 8.00 12.73
N ASP A 566 -18.16 9.24 12.91
CA ASP A 566 -19.02 10.41 13.16
C ASP A 566 -19.89 10.74 11.93
N PHE A 567 -19.34 10.63 10.72
CA PHE A 567 -20.13 10.82 9.50
C PHE A 567 -21.12 9.66 9.29
N SER A 568 -20.72 8.41 9.48
CA SER A 568 -21.63 7.25 9.37
C SER A 568 -22.77 7.31 10.39
N ALA A 569 -22.50 7.77 11.61
CA ALA A 569 -23.51 7.97 12.65
C ALA A 569 -24.45 9.15 12.40
N GLY A 570 -24.12 10.02 11.44
CA GLY A 570 -24.90 11.21 11.13
C GLY A 570 -24.62 12.41 12.04
N LYS A 571 -23.54 12.41 12.82
CA LYS A 571 -23.10 13.58 13.61
C LYS A 571 -22.63 14.72 12.72
N SER A 572 -22.11 14.41 11.55
CA SER A 572 -21.85 15.36 10.46
C SER A 572 -22.70 14.98 9.25
N ASN A 573 -23.19 16.00 8.54
CA ASN A 573 -24.10 15.84 7.41
C ASN A 573 -23.53 16.32 6.08
N LEU A 574 -22.38 17.01 6.09
CA LEU A 574 -21.66 17.46 4.90
C LEU A 574 -20.19 17.07 5.01
N LEU A 575 -19.71 16.23 4.08
CA LEU A 575 -18.32 15.79 4.04
C LEU A 575 -17.58 16.46 2.87
N ILE A 576 -16.53 17.19 3.18
CA ILE A 576 -15.63 17.75 2.17
C ILE A 576 -14.37 16.87 2.13
N GLY A 577 -13.97 16.44 0.94
CA GLY A 577 -12.74 15.66 0.91
C GLY A 577 -12.11 15.49 -0.46
N THR A 578 -10.94 14.86 -0.40
CA THR A 578 -10.09 14.56 -1.54
C THR A 578 -10.25 13.11 -1.95
N GLN A 579 -9.26 12.53 -2.65
CA GLN A 579 -9.24 11.13 -3.05
C GLN A 579 -9.50 10.12 -1.90
N MET A 580 -9.37 10.54 -0.65
CA MET A 580 -9.65 9.66 0.50
C MET A 580 -11.12 9.25 0.59
N ILE A 581 -12.04 10.07 0.08
CA ILE A 581 -13.49 9.76 0.07
C ILE A 581 -13.83 8.70 -0.97
N THR A 582 -13.02 8.57 -2.02
CA THR A 582 -13.32 7.66 -3.13
C THR A 582 -13.18 6.19 -2.76
N LYS A 583 -12.46 5.86 -1.66
CA LYS A 583 -11.95 4.51 -1.38
C LYS A 583 -12.59 3.89 -0.15
N GLY A 584 -13.11 2.67 -0.31
CA GLY A 584 -13.43 1.75 0.79
C GLY A 584 -14.49 2.21 1.81
N LEU A 585 -15.16 3.34 1.57
CA LEU A 585 -16.16 3.91 2.47
C LEU A 585 -17.57 3.59 1.99
N ASP A 586 -18.41 3.21 2.92
CA ASP A 586 -19.82 2.91 2.68
C ASP A 586 -20.69 3.78 3.57
N PHE A 587 -21.46 4.71 2.97
CA PHE A 587 -22.32 5.64 3.68
C PHE A 587 -23.76 5.51 3.18
N ASP A 588 -24.65 5.08 4.05
CA ASP A 588 -26.03 4.76 3.71
C ASP A 588 -26.91 5.99 3.44
N LYS A 589 -26.58 7.14 4.02
CA LYS A 589 -27.42 8.37 4.00
C LYS A 589 -26.98 9.39 2.95
N VAL A 590 -25.93 9.12 2.19
CA VAL A 590 -25.44 10.06 1.17
C VAL A 590 -26.33 10.02 -0.06
N SER A 591 -27.06 11.11 -0.31
CA SER A 591 -27.95 11.27 -1.47
C SER A 591 -27.35 12.16 -2.55
N VAL A 592 -26.50 13.11 -2.19
CA VAL A 592 -25.90 14.10 -3.11
C VAL A 592 -24.38 14.03 -3.06
N VAL A 593 -23.75 14.01 -4.23
CA VAL A 593 -22.32 14.18 -4.40
C VAL A 593 -22.03 15.32 -5.35
N GLY A 594 -21.22 16.28 -4.92
CA GLY A 594 -20.75 17.40 -5.75
C GLY A 594 -19.29 17.21 -6.16
N ILE A 595 -19.02 17.09 -7.46
CA ILE A 595 -17.66 17.16 -8.01
C ILE A 595 -17.41 18.63 -8.38
N LEU A 596 -16.60 19.33 -7.56
CA LEU A 596 -16.47 20.79 -7.63
C LEU A 596 -15.74 21.27 -8.89
N ASN A 597 -14.79 20.50 -9.39
CA ASN A 597 -14.00 20.90 -10.57
C ASN A 597 -13.38 19.69 -11.26
N ALA A 598 -14.07 19.15 -12.25
CA ALA A 598 -13.56 18.03 -13.07
C ALA A 598 -12.33 18.43 -13.91
N ASP A 599 -12.30 19.68 -14.40
CA ASP A 599 -11.20 20.18 -15.25
C ASP A 599 -9.83 20.15 -14.55
N SER A 600 -9.82 20.29 -13.22
CA SER A 600 -8.56 20.22 -12.46
C SER A 600 -7.89 18.83 -12.50
N MET A 601 -8.67 17.79 -12.71
CA MET A 601 -8.18 16.42 -12.86
C MET A 601 -7.78 16.15 -14.31
N LEU A 602 -8.63 16.54 -15.25
CA LEU A 602 -8.46 16.33 -16.68
C LEU A 602 -7.23 17.05 -17.24
N ASN A 603 -6.96 18.24 -16.74
CA ASN A 603 -5.84 19.08 -17.18
C ASN A 603 -4.55 18.85 -16.37
N PHE A 604 -4.46 17.79 -15.58
CA PHE A 604 -3.23 17.46 -14.89
C PHE A 604 -2.13 17.11 -15.92
N PRO A 605 -0.88 17.61 -15.77
CA PRO A 605 0.18 17.39 -16.77
C PRO A 605 0.79 16.00 -16.66
N ASP A 606 -0.02 14.97 -16.88
CA ASP A 606 0.35 13.57 -16.89
C ASP A 606 -0.43 12.82 -17.97
N PHE A 607 0.22 11.88 -18.65
CA PHE A 607 -0.43 11.08 -19.69
C PHE A 607 -1.55 10.19 -19.14
N ARG A 608 -1.59 9.94 -17.83
CA ARG A 608 -2.65 9.19 -17.14
C ARG A 608 -3.79 10.08 -16.66
N ALA A 609 -3.75 11.40 -16.93
CA ALA A 609 -4.74 12.34 -16.39
C ALA A 609 -6.18 11.94 -16.71
N TYR A 610 -6.46 11.56 -17.95
CA TYR A 610 -7.80 11.09 -18.36
C TYR A 610 -8.19 9.79 -17.67
N GLU A 611 -7.29 8.81 -17.61
CA GLU A 611 -7.50 7.52 -16.93
C GLU A 611 -7.84 7.74 -15.45
N GLN A 612 -7.02 8.52 -14.75
CA GLN A 612 -7.23 8.83 -13.33
C GLN A 612 -8.50 9.63 -13.09
N SER A 613 -8.84 10.56 -13.98
CA SER A 613 -10.06 11.37 -13.89
C SER A 613 -11.31 10.52 -14.05
N PHE A 614 -11.34 9.63 -15.04
CA PHE A 614 -12.43 8.69 -15.23
C PHE A 614 -12.64 7.82 -13.98
N MET A 615 -11.56 7.22 -13.48
CA MET A 615 -11.60 6.37 -12.28
C MET A 615 -12.12 7.12 -11.06
N MET A 616 -11.59 8.33 -10.79
CA MET A 616 -12.02 9.12 -9.65
C MET A 616 -13.47 9.58 -9.75
N MET A 617 -13.88 10.12 -10.90
CA MET A 617 -15.26 10.56 -11.10
C MET A 617 -16.24 9.40 -10.97
N SER A 618 -15.95 8.24 -11.55
CA SER A 618 -16.78 7.03 -11.45
C SER A 618 -16.87 6.51 -10.01
N GLN A 619 -15.77 6.47 -9.28
CA GLN A 619 -15.73 6.02 -7.88
C GLN A 619 -16.49 6.97 -6.95
N VAL A 620 -16.26 8.28 -7.08
CA VAL A 620 -16.97 9.30 -6.27
C VAL A 620 -18.47 9.28 -6.58
N SER A 621 -18.83 9.19 -7.84
CA SER A 621 -20.22 9.07 -8.26
C SER A 621 -20.89 7.85 -7.64
N GLY A 622 -20.17 6.72 -7.57
CA GLY A 622 -20.68 5.51 -6.95
C GLY A 622 -20.99 5.62 -5.44
N ARG A 623 -20.63 6.74 -4.78
CA ARG A 623 -20.95 6.99 -3.37
C ARG A 623 -22.37 7.56 -3.17
N ALA A 624 -22.97 8.13 -4.20
CA ALA A 624 -24.33 8.65 -4.14
C ALA A 624 -25.36 7.53 -4.30
N GLY A 625 -26.40 7.54 -3.47
CA GLY A 625 -27.58 6.67 -3.56
C GLY A 625 -27.34 5.23 -3.10
N ARG A 626 -28.08 4.84 -2.05
CA ARG A 626 -28.09 3.49 -1.49
C ARG A 626 -29.45 3.21 -0.83
N LYS A 627 -29.69 1.96 -0.43
CA LYS A 627 -30.97 1.52 0.22
C LYS A 627 -32.22 1.86 -0.60
N GLY A 628 -32.16 1.64 -1.92
CA GLY A 628 -33.36 1.75 -2.78
C GLY A 628 -33.63 3.17 -3.32
N LYS A 629 -32.81 4.18 -2.98
CA LYS A 629 -32.93 5.52 -3.56
C LYS A 629 -31.80 5.78 -4.56
N GLN A 630 -32.17 6.29 -5.75
CA GLN A 630 -31.18 6.77 -6.72
C GLN A 630 -30.54 8.05 -6.20
N GLY A 631 -29.20 8.08 -6.15
CA GLY A 631 -28.44 9.27 -5.76
C GLY A 631 -28.31 10.29 -6.89
N LEU A 632 -27.94 11.50 -6.53
CA LEU A 632 -27.68 12.61 -7.45
C LEU A 632 -26.19 13.01 -7.38
N VAL A 633 -25.55 13.12 -8.53
CA VAL A 633 -24.20 13.64 -8.67
C VAL A 633 -24.25 14.93 -9.48
N ILE A 634 -23.69 16.00 -8.95
CA ILE A 634 -23.52 17.25 -9.67
C ILE A 634 -22.06 17.36 -10.09
N LEU A 635 -21.83 17.25 -11.40
CA LEU A 635 -20.49 17.33 -11.98
C LEU A 635 -20.29 18.73 -12.60
N GLN A 636 -19.44 19.54 -11.98
CA GLN A 636 -19.12 20.89 -12.45
C GLN A 636 -17.88 20.87 -13.35
N THR A 637 -18.01 21.38 -14.57
CA THR A 637 -16.92 21.44 -15.55
C THR A 637 -17.10 22.66 -16.47
N LYS A 638 -15.99 23.18 -16.99
CA LYS A 638 -15.97 24.19 -18.07
C LYS A 638 -15.99 23.56 -19.46
N SER A 639 -15.82 22.26 -19.53
CA SER A 639 -15.69 21.49 -20.78
C SER A 639 -16.70 20.33 -20.85
N PRO A 640 -18.02 20.64 -20.84
CA PRO A 640 -19.09 19.63 -20.76
C PRO A 640 -19.11 18.70 -21.97
N ASP A 641 -18.60 19.14 -23.10
CA ASP A 641 -18.64 18.41 -24.38
C ASP A 641 -17.49 17.39 -24.55
N LEU A 642 -16.52 17.34 -23.63
CA LEU A 642 -15.44 16.37 -23.69
C LEU A 642 -16.00 14.93 -23.67
N PRO A 643 -15.53 14.05 -24.56
CA PRO A 643 -15.98 12.65 -24.64
C PRO A 643 -15.96 11.94 -23.29
N ILE A 644 -14.87 12.13 -22.52
CA ILE A 644 -14.71 11.53 -21.18
C ILE A 644 -15.84 11.90 -20.21
N ILE A 645 -16.36 13.13 -20.26
CA ILE A 645 -17.48 13.56 -19.38
C ILE A 645 -18.73 12.75 -19.71
N ARG A 646 -19.04 12.56 -21.00
CA ARG A 646 -20.19 11.74 -21.45
C ARG A 646 -19.99 10.27 -21.07
N GLN A 647 -18.77 9.74 -21.24
CA GLN A 647 -18.42 8.35 -20.86
C GLN A 647 -18.58 8.11 -19.35
N VAL A 648 -18.21 9.07 -18.52
CA VAL A 648 -18.44 8.98 -17.05
C VAL A 648 -19.92 9.00 -16.73
N VAL A 649 -20.71 9.91 -17.36
CA VAL A 649 -22.16 10.01 -17.14
C VAL A 649 -22.88 8.72 -17.51
N ASN A 650 -22.48 8.09 -18.60
CA ASN A 650 -23.08 6.85 -19.11
C ASN A 650 -22.45 5.60 -18.45
N ASN A 651 -21.46 5.75 -17.60
CA ASN A 651 -20.64 4.65 -17.05
C ASN A 651 -20.07 3.75 -18.16
N ASP A 652 -19.68 4.35 -19.28
CA ASP A 652 -19.19 3.67 -20.48
C ASP A 652 -17.66 3.54 -20.44
N TYR A 653 -17.18 2.56 -19.69
CA TYR A 653 -15.76 2.25 -19.60
C TYR A 653 -15.20 1.74 -20.93
N GLN A 654 -16.02 1.01 -21.73
CA GLN A 654 -15.55 0.40 -22.98
C GLN A 654 -15.20 1.45 -24.04
N SER A 655 -16.05 2.45 -24.26
CA SER A 655 -15.76 3.55 -25.19
C SER A 655 -14.58 4.38 -24.69
N PHE A 656 -14.54 4.67 -23.40
CA PHE A 656 -13.40 5.36 -22.77
C PHE A 656 -12.08 4.61 -23.00
N TYR A 657 -12.07 3.30 -22.76
CA TYR A 657 -10.88 2.46 -22.97
C TYR A 657 -10.42 2.50 -24.45
N ASN A 658 -11.34 2.35 -25.38
CA ASN A 658 -11.00 2.33 -26.81
C ASN A 658 -10.40 3.66 -27.27
N ASP A 659 -11.01 4.79 -26.89
CA ASP A 659 -10.50 6.13 -27.24
C ASP A 659 -9.10 6.37 -26.66
N LEU A 660 -8.93 6.08 -25.38
CA LEU A 660 -7.65 6.28 -24.72
C LEU A 660 -6.56 5.31 -25.21
N LEU A 661 -6.94 4.11 -25.66
CA LEU A 661 -6.01 3.12 -26.20
C LEU A 661 -5.35 3.61 -27.50
N VAL A 662 -6.12 4.30 -28.37
CA VAL A 662 -5.60 4.92 -29.60
C VAL A 662 -4.55 5.98 -29.23
N GLU A 663 -4.91 6.90 -28.34
CA GLU A 663 -3.99 7.95 -27.86
C GLU A 663 -2.69 7.36 -27.29
N ARG A 664 -2.80 6.32 -26.44
CA ARG A 664 -1.64 5.64 -25.87
C ARG A 664 -0.71 5.03 -26.89
N ARG A 665 -1.25 4.51 -27.99
CA ARG A 665 -0.45 3.97 -29.09
C ARG A 665 0.27 5.08 -29.84
N ASP A 666 -0.44 6.14 -30.21
CA ASP A 666 0.07 7.24 -31.03
C ASP A 666 1.19 8.00 -30.29
N PHE A 667 1.06 8.17 -28.97
CA PHE A 667 2.06 8.87 -28.14
C PHE A 667 3.07 7.94 -27.45
N HIS A 668 3.12 6.66 -27.82
CA HIS A 668 4.09 5.70 -27.30
C HIS A 668 4.04 5.56 -25.76
N TYR A 669 2.85 5.25 -25.22
CA TYR A 669 2.61 5.05 -23.81
C TYR A 669 2.20 3.59 -23.46
N PRO A 670 2.26 3.17 -22.20
CA PRO A 670 1.70 1.91 -21.75
C PRO A 670 0.20 1.80 -22.12
N PRO A 671 -0.28 0.63 -22.57
CA PRO A 671 0.31 -0.71 -22.49
C PRO A 671 1.25 -1.10 -23.63
N PHE A 672 1.43 -0.27 -24.66
CA PHE A 672 2.25 -0.58 -25.83
C PHE A 672 3.74 -0.38 -25.61
N TYR A 673 4.08 0.55 -24.72
CA TYR A 673 5.44 0.91 -24.37
C TYR A 673 5.65 0.77 -22.87
N ARG A 674 6.90 0.58 -22.48
CA ARG A 674 7.37 0.64 -21.09
C ARG A 674 8.14 1.93 -20.89
N LEU A 675 7.92 2.57 -19.75
CA LEU A 675 8.62 3.80 -19.39
C LEU A 675 9.67 3.52 -18.31
N ILE A 676 10.85 4.11 -18.48
CA ILE A 676 11.88 4.16 -17.44
C ILE A 676 12.28 5.61 -17.28
N TYR A 677 12.21 6.12 -16.06
CA TYR A 677 12.78 7.41 -15.70
C TYR A 677 14.16 7.23 -15.07
N VAL A 678 15.14 7.95 -15.59
CA VAL A 678 16.48 8.05 -15.00
C VAL A 678 16.58 9.42 -14.34
N TYR A 679 16.73 9.42 -13.03
CA TYR A 679 16.84 10.64 -12.24
C TYR A 679 18.29 10.89 -11.84
N LEU A 680 18.74 12.12 -12.00
CA LEU A 680 20.04 12.60 -11.55
C LEU A 680 19.81 13.62 -10.44
N LYS A 681 20.54 13.50 -9.32
CA LYS A 681 20.48 14.43 -8.19
C LYS A 681 21.88 14.90 -7.81
N HIS A 682 22.04 16.20 -7.62
CA HIS A 682 23.26 16.78 -7.10
C HIS A 682 22.97 18.09 -6.35
N ARG A 683 23.86 18.48 -5.43
CA ARG A 683 23.74 19.75 -4.70
C ARG A 683 23.98 20.96 -5.60
N ASP A 684 24.94 20.86 -6.50
CA ASP A 684 25.24 21.87 -7.51
C ASP A 684 24.35 21.65 -8.73
N GLU A 685 23.59 22.69 -9.11
CA GLU A 685 22.68 22.66 -10.25
C GLU A 685 23.43 22.60 -11.59
N ASN A 686 24.60 23.20 -11.67
CA ASN A 686 25.41 23.17 -12.90
C ASN A 686 25.94 21.76 -13.17
N ILE A 687 26.40 21.05 -12.13
CA ILE A 687 26.88 19.68 -12.26
C ILE A 687 25.75 18.75 -12.71
N VAL A 688 24.56 18.84 -12.11
CA VAL A 688 23.45 17.98 -12.52
C VAL A 688 22.95 18.32 -13.93
N ASN A 689 22.99 19.58 -14.35
CA ASN A 689 22.68 20.00 -15.72
C ASN A 689 23.65 19.41 -16.73
N THR A 690 24.95 19.59 -16.50
CA THR A 690 26.02 19.11 -17.41
C THR A 690 25.98 17.57 -17.47
N ALA A 691 25.89 16.90 -16.32
CA ALA A 691 25.76 15.44 -16.27
C ALA A 691 24.50 14.93 -16.97
N GLY A 692 23.37 15.65 -16.83
CA GLY A 692 22.13 15.32 -17.52
C GLY A 692 22.25 15.41 -19.05
N LEU A 693 22.86 16.48 -19.55
CA LEU A 693 23.09 16.65 -21.00
C LEU A 693 24.05 15.58 -21.53
N GLU A 694 25.16 15.34 -20.84
CA GLU A 694 26.14 14.32 -21.24
C GLU A 694 25.55 12.92 -21.22
N LEU A 695 24.82 12.56 -20.15
CA LEU A 695 24.13 11.26 -20.08
C LEU A 695 23.05 11.15 -21.15
N GLY A 696 22.27 12.20 -21.37
CA GLY A 696 21.24 12.23 -22.41
C GLY A 696 21.80 11.97 -23.80
N SER A 697 22.92 12.62 -24.14
CA SER A 697 23.63 12.41 -25.43
C SER A 697 24.11 10.96 -25.56
N ARG A 698 24.80 10.42 -24.56
CA ARG A 698 25.30 9.02 -24.59
C ARG A 698 24.16 8.01 -24.69
N LEU A 699 23.06 8.25 -23.99
CA LEU A 699 21.89 7.37 -24.07
C LEU A 699 21.19 7.50 -25.42
N HIS A 700 21.16 8.69 -26.02
CA HIS A 700 20.62 8.88 -27.37
C HIS A 700 21.43 8.14 -28.44
N GLU A 701 22.76 8.09 -28.31
CA GLU A 701 23.62 7.28 -29.20
C GLU A 701 23.26 5.78 -29.13
N VAL A 702 22.85 5.27 -27.95
CA VAL A 702 22.50 3.85 -27.76
C VAL A 702 21.05 3.55 -28.11
N PHE A 703 20.11 4.43 -27.75
CA PHE A 703 18.68 4.15 -27.78
C PHE A 703 17.91 5.02 -28.83
N GLY A 704 18.58 5.99 -29.46
CA GLY A 704 17.97 6.89 -30.44
C GLY A 704 16.80 7.69 -29.88
N ASP A 705 15.76 7.87 -30.68
CA ASP A 705 14.56 8.67 -30.36
C ASP A 705 13.72 8.15 -29.19
N ARG A 706 14.08 7.00 -28.60
CA ARG A 706 13.48 6.48 -27.37
C ARG A 706 13.84 7.30 -26.14
N ILE A 707 14.86 8.16 -26.22
CA ILE A 707 15.30 9.03 -25.14
C ILE A 707 14.67 10.41 -25.28
N LEU A 708 14.07 10.88 -24.19
CA LEU A 708 13.51 12.22 -24.05
C LEU A 708 14.11 12.92 -22.84
N GLY A 709 14.45 14.20 -23.00
CA GLY A 709 15.13 14.99 -21.97
C GLY A 709 16.64 15.07 -22.18
N PRO A 710 17.43 15.57 -21.19
CA PRO A 710 17.07 15.80 -19.78
C PRO A 710 16.14 16.99 -19.55
N ASP A 711 15.20 16.82 -18.61
CA ASP A 711 14.24 17.85 -18.25
C ASP A 711 14.15 18.07 -16.72
N LYS A 712 13.62 19.21 -16.32
CA LYS A 712 13.28 19.50 -14.92
C LYS A 712 11.97 18.80 -14.55
N PRO A 713 11.96 17.86 -13.60
CA PRO A 713 10.70 17.29 -13.13
C PRO A 713 9.84 18.34 -12.42
N ALA A 714 8.55 18.06 -12.20
CA ALA A 714 7.63 18.95 -11.48
C ALA A 714 8.19 19.41 -10.12
N VAL A 715 8.91 18.52 -9.43
CA VAL A 715 9.71 18.84 -8.25
C VAL A 715 11.18 18.82 -8.64
N ALA A 716 11.66 19.96 -9.12
CA ALA A 716 13.03 20.09 -9.63
C ALA A 716 14.11 20.21 -8.54
N ARG A 717 13.71 20.36 -7.26
CA ARG A 717 14.63 20.46 -6.11
C ARG A 717 13.97 19.86 -4.86
N VAL A 718 14.72 19.00 -4.18
CA VAL A 718 14.30 18.43 -2.88
C VAL A 718 15.39 18.73 -1.86
N LYS A 719 15.06 19.49 -0.80
CA LYS A 719 16.01 20.03 0.17
C LYS A 719 17.11 20.81 -0.56
N THR A 720 18.35 20.31 -0.53
CA THR A 720 19.52 20.94 -1.18
C THR A 720 19.89 20.29 -2.52
N LEU A 721 19.14 19.29 -2.99
CA LEU A 721 19.47 18.53 -4.19
C LEU A 721 18.63 19.01 -5.37
N SER A 722 19.26 19.48 -6.42
CA SER A 722 18.67 19.74 -7.73
C SER A 722 18.49 18.44 -8.50
N ILE A 723 17.42 18.33 -9.28
CA ILE A 723 17.01 17.08 -9.95
C ILE A 723 16.86 17.31 -11.44
N ARG A 724 17.33 16.34 -12.24
CA ARG A 724 17.01 16.20 -13.67
C ARG A 724 16.48 14.81 -13.93
N LYS A 725 15.67 14.71 -14.96
CA LYS A 725 14.99 13.47 -15.38
C LYS A 725 15.24 13.24 -16.87
N ILE A 726 15.64 12.04 -17.21
CA ILE A 726 15.66 11.53 -18.59
C ILE A 726 14.59 10.44 -18.66
N MET A 727 13.81 10.42 -19.73
CA MET A 727 12.79 9.40 -19.96
C MET A 727 13.20 8.49 -21.10
N LEU A 728 13.04 7.19 -20.90
CA LEU A 728 13.21 6.17 -21.92
C LEU A 728 11.87 5.49 -22.18
N LYS A 729 11.43 5.47 -23.45
CA LYS A 729 10.24 4.77 -23.95
C LYS A 729 10.66 3.53 -24.71
N LEU A 730 10.25 2.35 -24.25
CA LEU A 730 10.63 1.06 -24.82
C LEU A 730 9.40 0.32 -25.33
N GLU A 731 9.46 -0.21 -26.53
CA GLU A 731 8.42 -1.08 -27.08
C GLU A 731 8.29 -2.37 -26.25
N VAL A 732 7.09 -2.86 -26.07
CA VAL A 732 6.86 -4.15 -25.43
C VAL A 732 7.42 -5.27 -26.31
N GLY A 733 8.24 -6.15 -25.74
CA GLY A 733 8.89 -7.26 -26.46
C GLY A 733 10.40 -7.10 -26.71
N ILE A 734 10.96 -5.94 -26.39
CA ILE A 734 12.43 -5.73 -26.41
C ILE A 734 13.08 -6.58 -25.33
N ASP A 735 14.32 -7.02 -25.57
CA ASP A 735 15.18 -7.67 -24.57
C ASP A 735 15.52 -6.67 -23.44
N TYR A 736 14.71 -6.72 -22.39
CA TYR A 736 14.81 -5.81 -21.26
C TYR A 736 16.13 -6.00 -20.47
N ALA A 737 16.69 -7.21 -20.49
CA ALA A 737 17.98 -7.47 -19.81
C ALA A 737 19.13 -6.71 -20.50
N ARG A 738 19.16 -6.70 -21.83
CA ARG A 738 20.13 -5.90 -22.59
C ARG A 738 19.95 -4.41 -22.37
N VAL A 739 18.71 -3.91 -22.33
CA VAL A 739 18.45 -2.50 -22.05
C VAL A 739 19.00 -2.11 -20.70
N ARG A 740 18.73 -2.89 -19.65
CA ARG A 740 19.25 -2.63 -18.30
C ARG A 740 20.75 -2.62 -18.26
N GLN A 741 21.39 -3.63 -18.90
CA GLN A 741 22.85 -3.70 -18.95
C GLN A 741 23.45 -2.47 -19.65
N SER A 742 22.85 -2.03 -20.76
CA SER A 742 23.31 -0.85 -21.50
C SER A 742 23.14 0.43 -20.66
N LEU A 743 22.00 0.58 -19.95
CA LEU A 743 21.77 1.71 -19.04
C LEU A 743 22.80 1.73 -17.92
N HIS A 744 23.04 0.60 -17.25
CA HIS A 744 24.03 0.50 -16.18
C HIS A 744 25.44 0.80 -16.68
N ASN A 745 25.84 0.25 -17.82
CA ASN A 745 27.17 0.51 -18.40
C ASN A 745 27.35 1.98 -18.73
N THR A 746 26.38 2.61 -19.40
CA THR A 746 26.46 4.03 -19.78
C THR A 746 26.57 4.96 -18.56
N ILE A 747 25.79 4.66 -17.51
CA ILE A 747 25.84 5.44 -16.26
C ILE A 747 27.15 5.20 -15.53
N HIS A 748 27.62 3.95 -15.47
CA HIS A 748 28.90 3.63 -14.84
C HIS A 748 30.06 4.35 -15.52
N GLU A 749 30.08 4.41 -16.86
CA GLU A 749 31.09 5.14 -17.61
C GLU A 749 31.03 6.65 -17.33
N LEU A 750 29.83 7.23 -17.19
CA LEU A 750 29.69 8.63 -16.79
C LEU A 750 30.26 8.88 -15.39
N LEU A 751 29.95 8.00 -14.44
CA LEU A 751 30.36 8.15 -13.03
C LEU A 751 31.85 7.92 -12.77
N LYS A 752 32.63 7.41 -13.75
CA LYS A 752 34.09 7.34 -13.68
C LYS A 752 34.74 8.73 -13.69
N ASP A 753 34.04 9.72 -14.24
CA ASP A 753 34.51 11.10 -14.21
C ASP A 753 34.40 11.67 -12.79
N LYS A 754 35.53 12.11 -12.26
CA LYS A 754 35.65 12.68 -10.91
C LYS A 754 34.69 13.86 -10.66
N ARG A 755 34.30 14.59 -11.72
CA ARG A 755 33.33 15.69 -11.63
C ARG A 755 31.97 15.22 -11.10
N TYR A 756 31.64 13.98 -11.39
CA TYR A 756 30.33 13.37 -11.05
C TYR A 756 30.37 12.43 -9.84
N GLY A 757 31.46 12.40 -9.08
CA GLY A 757 31.66 11.48 -7.94
C GLY A 757 30.59 11.59 -6.82
N ALA A 758 29.92 12.73 -6.70
CA ALA A 758 28.83 12.96 -5.75
C ALA A 758 27.43 12.91 -6.41
N LEU A 759 27.36 12.63 -7.72
CA LEU A 759 26.10 12.51 -8.45
C LEU A 759 25.36 11.25 -8.02
N GLN A 760 24.09 11.41 -7.66
CA GLN A 760 23.20 10.30 -7.36
C GLN A 760 22.35 10.02 -8.59
N VAL A 761 22.38 8.79 -9.08
CA VAL A 761 21.53 8.32 -10.18
C VAL A 761 20.64 7.20 -9.67
N TYR A 762 19.36 7.26 -10.01
CA TYR A 762 18.40 6.21 -9.66
C TYR A 762 17.31 6.08 -10.73
N PHE A 763 16.66 4.94 -10.74
CA PHE A 763 15.65 4.59 -11.72
C PHE A 763 14.24 4.61 -11.12
N ASP A 764 13.26 4.89 -11.97
CA ASP A 764 11.85 4.62 -11.71
C ASP A 764 11.28 3.89 -12.94
N VAL A 765 11.10 2.60 -12.78
CA VAL A 765 10.58 1.70 -13.82
C VAL A 765 9.07 1.62 -13.68
N ASP A 766 8.34 1.72 -14.79
CA ASP A 766 6.87 1.82 -14.83
C ASP A 766 6.36 2.91 -13.87
N PRO A 767 6.73 4.19 -14.08
CA PRO A 767 6.32 5.32 -13.24
C PRO A 767 4.81 5.55 -13.32
N LEU A 768 4.24 6.10 -12.22
CA LEU A 768 2.83 6.49 -12.12
C LEU A 768 2.70 8.00 -12.02
#